data_f0b65d9ac8f7513dfcc71e45c26309d6
#
_entry.id   f0b65d9ac8f7513dfcc71e45c26309d6
#
_cell.length_a   1.000
_cell.length_b   1.000
_cell.length_c   1.000
_cell.angle_alpha   90.00
_cell.angle_beta   90.00
_cell.angle_gamma   90.00
#
_symmetry.space_group_name_H-M   'P 1'
#
loop_
_entity.id
_entity.type
_entity.pdbx_description
1 polymer ?
#
loop_
_entity_poly.entity_id
_entity_poly.type
_entity_poly.pdbx_seq_one_letter_code
_entity_poly.pdbx_strand_id
1 'polypeptide(L)'
;MPPSSSRPRPFAEVSPQDLSRLEWARRTVAAMTVRERIAQLHQHSPGVARLGIAPFVTGTEALHGVAWRGPATQFPQPVGMAASWDPELLSEVGAAIASEVRAMHAADPRTSLDVWAPVVNPLRHPLWGRTEEGYSEDPLLNAELACGFSGGLRGEGDTWTTLPTLKHFLAYSNETDRDATSSDLSPRVLHEYELPGHLEPLVRGLAASVMLSYNLVNGRPAHLTDLLESQLRSRLPDPDLLFVVSDAGAPSNLFRTQGVVPGAPEAYAAMLRAGVDSFTDNDADPTETVAALTDALEQGLIEESHLDRAVVRQLVARARTGEFDDSPAPSAPVDRVTAHALAREVATRSAVLLARRDPQALPLRPGRTAVLGERAHTVLRDWYSGDFHDATPLADALRGRSEGHDVVTSRALDRISLSAPLPPAPGGVCSDAVSADPVLLAADSSLRCKRPAADGPAPLSHEAARLEVLELGDDVIALRETSTQRLVAPDERGRLAACADRIGGWVAQETFRRTREPGGTWRLQHLGSGRSVGVEHRSGALVLRDHRPGSAVPFTVTEHQSGREAFDAAARGAETVVLVLGNDPHVHGRETEDRPDVRLPAPARAAAERLAALPDDVATVLVLISSYPYDLEGLEDRVGAVVWSSHAGEAEGTALADLLTGRRSFSGRLAQTWPGSAPLPSVLDYDVITTSSTYLYGQEARFAFGHGLAIDRPRWERSEVTATADGLQVEVTLSPPPSRHTAGPLHEIVQVYADVPVDSFSRRRYAAPRTRLVGFATSEVAEQGTTTVRLLVPFDRLALFAPDREGWELPDGPVTIRVARSSTDAVSSHEVRVPAVVREEAPVPPTRPGRVPAERAEETSGLARGALTLLAGTDLRPTGTAPGWADFVLDAGTVVTSLESRPLGAEDEPASRVELIDPAAADPATTPSLSLPHTVPSERGRPTGRVRARLVGPLAMTGLVTQQR
;
A
#
# COMPACT_ATOMS: atom_id res chain seq x y z
N MET A 1 2.51 -28.78 13.60
CA MET A 1 3.76 -29.40 13.08
C MET A 1 4.90 -28.43 13.39
N PRO A 2 6.13 -28.84 13.70
CA PRO A 2 7.21 -27.87 13.90
C PRO A 2 7.44 -27.11 12.57
N PRO A 3 7.69 -25.78 12.59
CA PRO A 3 7.98 -25.03 11.39
C PRO A 3 9.21 -25.64 10.72
N SER A 4 9.07 -25.96 9.44
CA SER A 4 10.15 -26.53 8.63
C SER A 4 11.34 -25.59 8.61
N SER A 5 12.54 -26.17 8.82
CA SER A 5 13.83 -25.51 8.81
C SER A 5 13.98 -24.58 7.59
N SER A 6 14.19 -23.29 7.85
CA SER A 6 14.38 -22.27 6.84
C SER A 6 15.83 -22.14 6.38
N ARG A 7 16.46 -23.25 5.99
CA ARG A 7 17.62 -23.14 5.09
C ARG A 7 17.08 -22.67 3.75
N PRO A 8 17.75 -21.78 3.00
CA PRO A 8 17.49 -21.70 1.57
C PRO A 8 17.71 -23.10 1.04
N ARG A 9 16.61 -23.82 0.80
CA ARG A 9 16.67 -25.18 0.29
C ARG A 9 17.45 -25.12 -1.01
N PRO A 10 18.37 -26.07 -1.26
CA PRO A 10 18.84 -26.26 -2.60
C PRO A 10 17.61 -26.35 -3.49
N PHE A 11 17.60 -25.65 -4.63
CA PHE A 11 16.48 -25.52 -5.53
C PHE A 11 15.63 -26.80 -5.54
N ALA A 12 14.36 -26.68 -5.13
CA ALA A 12 13.46 -27.81 -5.20
C ALA A 12 13.47 -28.33 -6.62
N GLU A 13 13.61 -29.63 -6.82
CA GLU A 13 13.44 -30.21 -8.14
C GLU A 13 12.04 -29.89 -8.64
N VAL A 14 11.89 -29.69 -9.96
CA VAL A 14 10.56 -29.49 -10.56
C VAL A 14 9.69 -30.68 -10.21
N SER A 15 8.51 -30.43 -9.68
CA SER A 15 7.61 -31.53 -9.34
C SER A 15 7.21 -32.33 -10.60
N PRO A 16 6.95 -33.63 -10.49
CA PRO A 16 6.45 -34.44 -11.62
C PRO A 16 5.20 -33.84 -12.27
N GLN A 17 4.33 -33.22 -11.49
CA GLN A 17 3.12 -32.57 -11.97
C GLN A 17 3.45 -31.32 -12.78
N ASP A 18 4.37 -30.48 -12.32
CA ASP A 18 4.78 -29.28 -13.06
C ASP A 18 5.56 -29.66 -14.32
N LEU A 19 6.35 -30.72 -14.33
CA LEU A 19 6.97 -31.25 -15.54
C LEU A 19 5.91 -31.66 -16.56
N SER A 20 4.87 -32.36 -16.13
CA SER A 20 3.75 -32.74 -16.99
C SER A 20 3.00 -31.53 -17.53
N ARG A 21 2.75 -30.52 -16.72
CA ARG A 21 2.11 -29.25 -17.12
C ARG A 21 2.97 -28.48 -18.13
N LEU A 22 4.28 -28.40 -17.91
CA LEU A 22 5.22 -27.77 -18.84
C LEU A 22 5.23 -28.48 -20.20
N GLU A 23 5.28 -29.81 -20.23
CA GLU A 23 5.24 -30.58 -21.48
C GLU A 23 3.91 -30.40 -22.21
N TRP A 24 2.80 -30.42 -21.47
CA TRP A 24 1.47 -30.18 -22.05
C TRP A 24 1.36 -28.76 -22.61
N ALA A 25 1.78 -27.74 -21.90
CA ALA A 25 1.74 -26.35 -22.33
C ALA A 25 2.58 -26.14 -23.60
N ARG A 26 3.83 -26.65 -23.63
CA ARG A 26 4.71 -26.56 -24.81
C ARG A 26 4.10 -27.23 -26.05
N ARG A 27 3.49 -28.41 -25.90
CA ARG A 27 2.78 -29.08 -27.02
C ARG A 27 1.57 -28.29 -27.47
N THR A 28 0.82 -27.73 -26.56
CA THR A 28 -0.37 -26.93 -26.83
C THR A 28 -0.01 -25.64 -27.58
N VAL A 29 1.02 -24.93 -27.13
CA VAL A 29 1.52 -23.71 -27.78
C VAL A 29 2.05 -24.01 -29.18
N ALA A 30 2.78 -25.13 -29.38
CA ALA A 30 3.24 -25.54 -30.69
C ALA A 30 2.09 -25.87 -31.68
N ALA A 31 0.90 -26.17 -31.17
CA ALA A 31 -0.30 -26.36 -31.99
C ALA A 31 -1.10 -25.06 -32.23
N MET A 32 -0.75 -23.94 -31.60
CA MET A 32 -1.37 -22.63 -31.81
C MET A 32 -0.80 -21.94 -33.05
N THR A 33 -1.64 -21.19 -33.75
CA THR A 33 -1.18 -20.23 -34.76
C THR A 33 -0.53 -19.04 -34.10
N VAL A 34 0.32 -18.31 -34.82
CA VAL A 34 0.95 -17.05 -34.32
C VAL A 34 -0.12 -16.08 -33.81
N ARG A 35 -1.22 -15.92 -34.56
CA ARG A 35 -2.31 -15.01 -34.17
C ARG A 35 -2.99 -15.44 -32.87
N GLU A 36 -3.17 -16.74 -32.65
CA GLU A 36 -3.72 -17.26 -31.40
C GLU A 36 -2.76 -17.00 -30.24
N ARG A 37 -1.45 -17.20 -30.43
CA ARG A 37 -0.44 -16.90 -29.38
C ARG A 37 -0.41 -15.40 -29.01
N ILE A 38 -0.40 -14.51 -30.01
CA ILE A 38 -0.46 -13.06 -29.74
C ILE A 38 -1.72 -12.70 -28.95
N ALA A 39 -2.88 -13.27 -29.32
CA ALA A 39 -4.13 -12.96 -28.64
C ALA A 39 -4.20 -13.46 -27.19
N GLN A 40 -3.34 -14.43 -26.77
CA GLN A 40 -3.27 -14.86 -25.38
C GLN A 40 -2.55 -13.86 -24.46
N LEU A 41 -1.81 -12.91 -24.99
CA LEU A 41 -0.95 -12.03 -24.19
C LEU A 41 -1.67 -10.80 -23.60
N HIS A 42 -2.91 -10.53 -24.01
CA HIS A 42 -3.75 -9.49 -23.39
C HIS A 42 -4.44 -10.03 -22.15
N GLN A 43 -4.68 -9.17 -21.15
CA GLN A 43 -5.38 -9.55 -19.90
C GLN A 43 -6.75 -10.22 -20.13
N HIS A 44 -7.47 -9.87 -21.18
CA HIS A 44 -8.65 -10.56 -21.67
C HIS A 44 -8.29 -11.41 -22.90
N SER A 45 -7.83 -12.63 -22.67
CA SER A 45 -7.44 -13.53 -23.75
C SER A 45 -8.63 -14.39 -24.23
N PRO A 46 -8.80 -14.52 -25.55
CA PRO A 46 -9.87 -15.36 -26.11
C PRO A 46 -9.54 -16.84 -25.91
N GLY A 47 -10.58 -17.68 -25.92
CA GLY A 47 -10.39 -19.12 -25.95
C GLY A 47 -9.85 -19.61 -27.28
N VAL A 48 -9.22 -20.80 -27.26
CA VAL A 48 -8.83 -21.55 -28.45
C VAL A 48 -9.56 -22.92 -28.45
N ALA A 49 -10.83 -22.88 -28.83
CA ALA A 49 -11.78 -24.00 -28.64
C ALA A 49 -11.27 -25.32 -29.27
N ARG A 50 -10.56 -25.29 -30.42
CA ARG A 50 -9.99 -26.49 -31.06
C ARG A 50 -8.88 -27.16 -30.21
N LEU A 51 -8.32 -26.46 -29.22
CA LEU A 51 -7.31 -26.97 -28.30
C LEU A 51 -7.86 -27.15 -26.86
N GLY A 52 -9.16 -26.94 -26.67
CA GLY A 52 -9.79 -27.05 -25.36
C GLY A 52 -9.48 -25.90 -24.39
N ILE A 53 -8.99 -24.77 -24.89
CA ILE A 53 -8.63 -23.62 -24.08
C ILE A 53 -9.83 -22.68 -24.00
N ALA A 54 -10.30 -22.40 -22.77
CA ALA A 54 -11.35 -21.43 -22.50
C ALA A 54 -10.83 -19.99 -22.55
N PRO A 55 -11.69 -18.96 -22.76
CA PRO A 55 -11.31 -17.58 -22.52
C PRO A 55 -10.77 -17.39 -21.10
N PHE A 56 -9.82 -16.48 -20.95
CA PHE A 56 -9.18 -16.21 -19.65
C PHE A 56 -9.07 -14.71 -19.41
N VAL A 57 -9.26 -14.31 -18.17
CA VAL A 57 -9.02 -12.95 -17.70
C VAL A 57 -7.95 -13.03 -16.63
N THR A 58 -6.89 -12.24 -16.73
CA THR A 58 -5.93 -12.10 -15.65
C THR A 58 -6.50 -11.18 -14.58
N GLY A 59 -6.34 -11.59 -13.33
CA GLY A 59 -6.55 -10.75 -12.17
C GLY A 59 -7.97 -10.68 -11.64
N THR A 60 -8.08 -11.12 -10.39
CA THR A 60 -9.16 -10.77 -9.48
C THR A 60 -8.53 -10.08 -8.28
N GLU A 61 -8.94 -8.86 -8.00
CA GLU A 61 -8.47 -8.17 -6.81
C GLU A 61 -9.09 -8.77 -5.57
N ALA A 62 -8.26 -9.15 -4.60
CA ALA A 62 -8.73 -9.75 -3.36
C ALA A 62 -7.72 -9.60 -2.21
N LEU A 63 -7.30 -8.38 -1.91
CA LEU A 63 -6.30 -8.07 -0.88
C LEU A 63 -6.78 -8.45 0.53
N HIS A 64 -8.07 -8.25 0.82
CA HIS A 64 -8.68 -8.52 2.11
C HIS A 64 -10.16 -8.93 1.98
N GLY A 65 -10.52 -9.51 0.84
CA GLY A 65 -11.85 -9.94 0.39
C GLY A 65 -11.97 -9.67 -1.10
N VAL A 66 -12.87 -10.36 -1.79
CA VAL A 66 -13.04 -10.19 -3.25
C VAL A 66 -13.60 -8.80 -3.54
N ALA A 67 -12.86 -8.00 -4.33
CA ALA A 67 -13.25 -6.66 -4.70
C ALA A 67 -14.10 -6.65 -5.99
N TRP A 68 -15.03 -5.68 -6.12
CA TRP A 68 -15.78 -5.31 -7.33
C TRP A 68 -16.63 -6.40 -7.98
N ARG A 69 -16.80 -7.54 -7.34
CA ARG A 69 -17.59 -8.67 -7.86
C ARG A 69 -18.91 -8.88 -7.11
N GLY A 70 -19.35 -7.89 -6.34
CA GLY A 70 -20.53 -7.94 -5.49
C GLY A 70 -20.19 -8.29 -4.03
N PRO A 71 -21.18 -8.78 -3.26
CA PRO A 71 -20.97 -9.07 -1.86
C PRO A 71 -19.98 -10.21 -1.63
N ALA A 72 -18.98 -9.96 -0.77
CA ALA A 72 -17.99 -10.92 -0.31
C ALA A 72 -17.61 -10.62 1.13
N THR A 73 -17.07 -11.61 1.85
CA THR A 73 -16.54 -11.39 3.19
C THR A 73 -15.37 -10.42 3.15
N GLN A 74 -15.45 -9.33 3.88
CA GLN A 74 -14.41 -8.32 3.94
C GLN A 74 -13.69 -8.39 5.30
N PHE A 75 -12.40 -8.70 5.23
CA PHE A 75 -11.48 -8.74 6.36
C PHE A 75 -10.87 -7.35 6.62
N PRO A 76 -10.12 -7.16 7.72
CA PRO A 76 -9.33 -5.95 7.91
C PRO A 76 -8.37 -5.70 6.73
N GLN A 77 -8.09 -4.45 6.46
CA GLN A 77 -7.00 -4.07 5.53
C GLN A 77 -5.70 -4.80 5.88
N PRO A 78 -4.83 -5.13 4.91
CA PRO A 78 -3.57 -5.84 5.15
C PRO A 78 -2.69 -5.26 6.26
N VAL A 79 -2.55 -3.93 6.34
CA VAL A 79 -1.82 -3.26 7.43
C VAL A 79 -2.40 -3.58 8.82
N GLY A 80 -3.73 -3.75 8.90
CA GLY A 80 -4.40 -4.20 10.12
C GLY A 80 -4.20 -5.68 10.38
N MET A 81 -4.41 -6.55 9.37
CA MET A 81 -4.15 -7.98 9.51
C MET A 81 -2.73 -8.26 10.01
N ALA A 82 -1.77 -7.47 9.55
CA ALA A 82 -0.37 -7.57 9.95
C ALA A 82 -0.15 -7.35 11.45
N ALA A 83 -1.00 -6.54 12.10
CA ALA A 83 -0.89 -6.33 13.54
C ALA A 83 -1.23 -7.56 14.38
N SER A 84 -1.77 -8.62 13.79
CA SER A 84 -1.92 -9.92 14.44
C SER A 84 -0.60 -10.68 14.62
N TRP A 85 0.41 -10.39 13.80
CA TRP A 85 1.70 -11.09 13.74
C TRP A 85 1.54 -12.62 13.61
N ASP A 86 0.53 -13.05 12.85
CA ASP A 86 0.15 -14.47 12.78
C ASP A 86 -0.02 -14.93 11.33
N PRO A 87 1.02 -15.54 10.76
CA PRO A 87 0.96 -16.10 9.40
C PRO A 87 -0.06 -17.23 9.24
N GLU A 88 -0.34 -18.01 10.30
CA GLU A 88 -1.34 -19.07 10.26
C GLU A 88 -2.75 -18.50 10.15
N LEU A 89 -3.05 -17.44 10.93
CA LEU A 89 -4.32 -16.72 10.81
C LEU A 89 -4.50 -16.11 9.42
N LEU A 90 -3.43 -15.54 8.82
CA LEU A 90 -3.49 -15.01 7.46
C LEU A 90 -3.67 -16.13 6.42
N SER A 91 -3.18 -17.33 6.69
CA SER A 91 -3.45 -18.50 5.83
C SER A 91 -4.93 -18.87 5.86
N GLU A 92 -5.58 -18.81 7.01
CA GLU A 92 -7.04 -19.03 7.13
C GLU A 92 -7.82 -17.95 6.34
N VAL A 93 -7.41 -16.69 6.41
CA VAL A 93 -7.99 -15.58 5.62
C VAL A 93 -7.83 -15.84 4.12
N GLY A 94 -6.61 -16.19 3.68
CA GLY A 94 -6.35 -16.51 2.28
C GLY A 94 -7.20 -17.68 1.77
N ALA A 95 -7.37 -18.72 2.59
CA ALA A 95 -8.20 -19.88 2.25
C ALA A 95 -9.70 -19.52 2.15
N ALA A 96 -10.22 -18.67 3.03
CA ALA A 96 -11.59 -18.16 2.97
C ALA A 96 -11.82 -17.36 1.68
N ILE A 97 -10.93 -16.43 1.36
CA ILE A 97 -10.96 -15.62 0.13
C ILE A 97 -10.90 -16.53 -1.10
N ALA A 98 -9.98 -17.49 -1.15
CA ALA A 98 -9.84 -18.42 -2.27
C ALA A 98 -11.13 -19.23 -2.50
N SER A 99 -11.82 -19.64 -1.43
CA SER A 99 -13.13 -20.32 -1.52
C SER A 99 -14.19 -19.44 -2.15
N GLU A 100 -14.25 -18.15 -1.78
CA GLU A 100 -15.18 -17.20 -2.37
C GLU A 100 -14.85 -16.91 -3.84
N VAL A 101 -13.57 -16.72 -4.19
CA VAL A 101 -13.10 -16.57 -5.57
C VAL A 101 -13.52 -17.77 -6.43
N ARG A 102 -13.33 -19.00 -5.92
CA ARG A 102 -13.75 -20.24 -6.63
C ARG A 102 -15.26 -20.28 -6.84
N ALA A 103 -16.05 -19.94 -5.82
CA ALA A 103 -17.50 -19.93 -5.92
C ALA A 103 -17.99 -18.88 -6.95
N MET A 104 -17.39 -17.69 -6.94
CA MET A 104 -17.70 -16.65 -7.90
C MET A 104 -17.24 -17.01 -9.31
N HIS A 105 -16.07 -17.64 -9.46
CA HIS A 105 -15.59 -18.15 -10.76
C HIS A 105 -16.53 -19.19 -11.35
N ALA A 106 -17.03 -20.11 -10.54
CA ALA A 106 -17.98 -21.11 -11.00
C ALA A 106 -19.32 -20.51 -11.46
N ALA A 107 -19.72 -19.38 -10.89
CA ALA A 107 -20.91 -18.62 -11.29
C ALA A 107 -20.64 -17.71 -12.51
N ASP A 108 -19.47 -17.09 -12.57
CA ASP A 108 -19.01 -16.19 -13.63
C ASP A 108 -17.50 -16.35 -13.85
N PRO A 109 -17.07 -17.03 -14.92
CA PRO A 109 -15.65 -17.23 -15.21
C PRO A 109 -14.83 -15.95 -15.45
N ARG A 110 -15.47 -14.77 -15.56
CA ARG A 110 -14.78 -13.47 -15.56
C ARG A 110 -14.17 -13.13 -14.21
N THR A 111 -14.59 -13.79 -13.13
CA THR A 111 -13.84 -13.82 -11.87
C THR A 111 -12.68 -14.78 -12.05
N SER A 112 -11.48 -14.25 -12.23
CA SER A 112 -10.28 -15.05 -12.49
C SER A 112 -9.84 -15.83 -11.26
N LEU A 113 -9.26 -17.02 -11.48
CA LEU A 113 -8.53 -17.75 -10.45
C LEU A 113 -7.09 -17.24 -10.26
N ASP A 114 -6.60 -16.38 -11.14
CA ASP A 114 -5.41 -15.54 -10.93
C ASP A 114 -5.80 -14.40 -10.00
N VAL A 115 -5.30 -14.40 -8.77
CA VAL A 115 -5.65 -13.45 -7.72
C VAL A 115 -4.51 -12.46 -7.54
N TRP A 116 -4.79 -11.16 -7.77
CA TRP A 116 -3.81 -10.09 -7.67
C TRP A 116 -3.57 -9.67 -6.21
N ALA A 117 -3.09 -10.60 -5.43
CA ALA A 117 -2.76 -10.48 -4.02
C ALA A 117 -1.70 -11.53 -3.62
N PRO A 118 -0.90 -11.22 -2.57
CA PRO A 118 -0.84 -10.04 -1.73
C PRO A 118 0.02 -8.90 -2.27
N VAL A 119 -0.14 -7.68 -1.70
CA VAL A 119 0.84 -6.60 -1.82
C VAL A 119 1.96 -6.85 -0.83
N VAL A 120 3.19 -7.01 -1.34
CA VAL A 120 4.37 -7.36 -0.54
C VAL A 120 5.42 -6.25 -0.51
N ASN A 121 5.08 -5.06 -0.99
CA ASN A 121 5.92 -3.87 -0.86
C ASN A 121 6.05 -3.49 0.61
N PRO A 122 7.27 -3.24 1.13
CA PRO A 122 7.47 -2.86 2.52
C PRO A 122 6.82 -1.49 2.83
N LEU A 123 6.23 -1.35 4.02
CA LEU A 123 5.68 -0.09 4.53
C LEU A 123 6.82 0.85 4.97
N ARG A 124 7.72 1.13 4.04
CA ARG A 124 8.97 1.88 4.22
C ARG A 124 8.76 3.30 4.74
N HIS A 125 7.64 3.92 4.37
CA HIS A 125 7.40 5.33 4.66
C HIS A 125 5.95 5.59 5.06
N PRO A 126 5.69 6.32 6.17
CA PRO A 126 4.34 6.51 6.69
C PRO A 126 3.45 7.43 5.83
N LEU A 127 4.01 8.11 4.83
CA LEU A 127 3.26 8.94 3.88
C LEU A 127 2.84 8.20 2.61
N TRP A 128 3.27 6.95 2.39
CA TRP A 128 2.85 6.21 1.21
C TRP A 128 1.32 6.06 1.16
N GLY A 129 0.73 6.46 0.04
CA GLY A 129 -0.73 6.51 -0.14
C GLY A 129 -1.42 5.16 -0.14
N ARG A 130 -0.70 4.04 -0.42
CA ARG A 130 -1.23 2.66 -0.42
C ARG A 130 -0.76 1.85 0.80
N THR A 131 -0.49 2.51 1.92
CA THR A 131 -0.07 1.86 3.17
C THR A 131 -1.06 0.76 3.61
N GLU A 132 -2.35 0.95 3.39
CA GLU A 132 -3.40 -0.02 3.76
C GLU A 132 -3.24 -1.38 3.09
N GLU A 133 -2.60 -1.44 1.91
CA GLU A 133 -2.47 -2.66 1.12
C GLU A 133 -1.28 -3.53 1.53
N GLY A 134 -0.28 -2.97 2.21
CA GLY A 134 0.92 -3.69 2.63
C GLY A 134 0.85 -4.22 4.06
N TYR A 135 1.80 -5.10 4.41
CA TYR A 135 1.80 -5.70 5.74
C TYR A 135 2.72 -4.98 6.72
N SER A 136 4.00 -4.82 6.42
CA SER A 136 4.98 -4.38 7.41
C SER A 136 6.13 -3.56 6.84
N GLU A 137 6.73 -2.70 7.69
CA GLU A 137 8.01 -2.07 7.40
C GLU A 137 9.19 -3.04 7.58
N ASP A 138 9.00 -4.15 8.29
CA ASP A 138 10.05 -5.15 8.51
C ASP A 138 10.01 -6.22 7.42
N PRO A 139 11.15 -6.50 6.74
CA PRO A 139 11.18 -7.43 5.62
C PRO A 139 10.90 -8.88 6.02
N LEU A 140 11.24 -9.30 7.26
CA LEU A 140 10.96 -10.64 7.74
C LEU A 140 9.47 -10.82 8.04
N LEU A 141 8.87 -9.89 8.81
CA LEU A 141 7.46 -9.95 9.13
C LEU A 141 6.61 -9.87 7.85
N ASN A 142 6.97 -8.95 6.94
CA ASN A 142 6.31 -8.80 5.64
C ASN A 142 6.34 -10.12 4.84
N ALA A 143 7.50 -10.76 4.72
CA ALA A 143 7.66 -12.01 3.97
C ALA A 143 6.90 -13.19 4.60
N GLU A 144 6.94 -13.35 5.93
CA GLU A 144 6.24 -14.46 6.60
C GLU A 144 4.71 -14.30 6.52
N LEU A 145 4.18 -13.06 6.66
CA LEU A 145 2.75 -12.80 6.49
C LEU A 145 2.31 -13.00 5.03
N ALA A 146 3.13 -12.56 4.07
CA ALA A 146 2.89 -12.82 2.65
C ALA A 146 2.88 -14.34 2.34
N CYS A 147 3.78 -15.11 2.95
CA CYS A 147 3.80 -16.57 2.84
C CYS A 147 2.53 -17.19 3.42
N GLY A 148 2.08 -16.75 4.59
CA GLY A 148 0.84 -17.23 5.19
C GLY A 148 -0.35 -16.99 4.27
N PHE A 149 -0.58 -15.74 3.87
CA PHE A 149 -1.70 -15.36 3.02
C PHE A 149 -1.68 -16.07 1.66
N SER A 150 -0.50 -16.08 0.98
CA SER A 150 -0.33 -16.77 -0.31
C SER A 150 -0.55 -18.27 -0.17
N GLY A 151 -0.10 -18.88 0.93
CA GLY A 151 -0.33 -20.29 1.23
C GLY A 151 -1.82 -20.63 1.32
N GLY A 152 -2.59 -19.77 1.99
CA GLY A 152 -4.05 -19.89 2.06
C GLY A 152 -4.73 -19.75 0.72
N LEU A 153 -4.36 -18.72 -0.06
CA LEU A 153 -4.88 -18.52 -1.43
C LEU A 153 -4.59 -19.71 -2.34
N ARG A 154 -3.36 -20.21 -2.28
CA ARG A 154 -2.93 -21.39 -3.05
C ARG A 154 -3.70 -22.64 -2.67
N GLY A 155 -3.98 -22.81 -1.40
CA GLY A 155 -4.55 -24.02 -0.84
C GLY A 155 -3.53 -25.18 -0.76
N GLU A 156 -3.99 -26.31 -0.26
CA GLU A 156 -3.20 -27.52 -0.09
C GLU A 156 -3.22 -28.40 -1.37
N GLY A 157 -2.18 -29.19 -1.54
CA GLY A 157 -2.11 -30.18 -2.63
C GLY A 157 -1.52 -29.64 -3.94
N ASP A 158 -1.62 -30.49 -4.98
CA ASP A 158 -1.01 -30.23 -6.29
C ASP A 158 -1.87 -29.36 -7.21
N THR A 159 -3.19 -29.39 -7.02
CA THR A 159 -4.13 -28.47 -7.69
C THR A 159 -4.39 -27.30 -6.75
N TRP A 160 -4.05 -26.11 -7.24
CA TRP A 160 -4.16 -24.88 -6.45
C TRP A 160 -5.59 -24.37 -6.43
N THR A 161 -6.03 -23.86 -5.29
CA THR A 161 -7.34 -23.22 -5.18
C THR A 161 -7.40 -21.96 -6.02
N THR A 162 -6.41 -21.10 -5.90
CA THR A 162 -6.20 -19.92 -6.76
C THR A 162 -4.71 -19.77 -7.06
N LEU A 163 -4.36 -18.88 -7.98
CA LEU A 163 -3.00 -18.51 -8.32
C LEU A 163 -2.67 -17.15 -7.66
N PRO A 164 -1.92 -17.11 -6.54
CA PRO A 164 -1.50 -15.84 -5.94
C PRO A 164 -0.50 -15.10 -6.83
N THR A 165 -0.76 -13.82 -7.08
CA THR A 165 0.10 -12.89 -7.83
C THR A 165 0.66 -11.84 -6.88
N LEU A 166 1.96 -11.95 -6.58
CA LEU A 166 2.65 -11.01 -5.69
C LEU A 166 2.80 -9.66 -6.39
N LYS A 167 2.48 -8.57 -5.70
CA LYS A 167 2.58 -7.23 -6.27
C LYS A 167 3.13 -6.22 -5.26
N HIS A 168 3.76 -5.14 -5.72
CA HIS A 168 4.15 -4.84 -7.09
C HIS A 168 5.67 -4.95 -7.18
N PHE A 169 6.19 -5.71 -8.11
CA PHE A 169 7.63 -5.89 -8.28
C PHE A 169 8.20 -4.79 -9.16
N LEU A 170 9.06 -3.90 -8.68
CA LEU A 170 9.77 -3.90 -7.40
C LEU A 170 9.86 -2.47 -6.86
N ALA A 171 10.05 -2.36 -5.51
CA ALA A 171 10.36 -1.09 -4.84
C ALA A 171 9.36 0.03 -5.16
N TYR A 172 8.09 -0.25 -4.98
CA TYR A 172 7.00 0.66 -5.23
C TYR A 172 6.29 0.98 -3.90
N SER A 173 6.65 2.12 -3.30
CA SER A 173 6.06 2.62 -2.06
C SER A 173 6.04 4.15 -2.00
N ASN A 174 5.64 4.78 -3.12
CA ASN A 174 5.19 6.16 -3.25
C ASN A 174 4.14 6.25 -4.37
N GLU A 175 3.22 7.21 -4.24
CA GLU A 175 2.20 7.50 -5.27
C GLU A 175 2.51 8.78 -6.07
N THR A 176 3.30 9.69 -5.49
CA THR A 176 3.69 10.93 -6.16
C THR A 176 4.49 10.62 -7.43
N ASP A 177 3.95 11.01 -8.59
CA ASP A 177 4.53 10.78 -9.92
C ASP A 177 5.00 9.33 -10.11
N ARG A 178 4.22 8.36 -9.62
CA ARG A 178 4.58 6.94 -9.46
C ARG A 178 5.05 6.25 -10.74
N ASP A 179 4.58 6.70 -11.88
CA ASP A 179 4.90 6.18 -13.21
C ASP A 179 6.11 6.85 -13.86
N ALA A 180 6.72 7.83 -13.20
CA ALA A 180 7.87 8.58 -13.71
C ALA A 180 9.05 8.67 -12.73
N THR A 181 8.82 8.40 -11.43
CA THR A 181 9.86 8.45 -10.39
C THR A 181 10.73 7.21 -10.37
N SER A 182 11.99 7.37 -9.97
CA SER A 182 12.94 6.28 -9.80
C SER A 182 13.13 5.91 -8.34
N SER A 183 12.95 4.64 -8.03
CA SER A 183 13.31 4.03 -6.75
C SER A 183 14.77 3.61 -6.81
N ASP A 184 15.65 4.44 -6.26
CA ASP A 184 17.09 4.19 -6.30
C ASP A 184 17.52 3.32 -5.13
N LEU A 185 17.94 2.09 -5.44
CA LEU A 185 18.27 1.06 -4.47
C LEU A 185 19.78 0.78 -4.45
N SER A 186 20.38 0.83 -3.26
CA SER A 186 21.66 0.18 -3.07
C SER A 186 21.52 -1.35 -3.12
N PRO A 187 22.57 -2.12 -3.44
CA PRO A 187 22.49 -3.59 -3.42
C PRO A 187 22.00 -4.16 -2.08
N ARG A 188 22.31 -3.49 -0.96
CA ARG A 188 21.86 -3.91 0.36
C ARG A 188 20.34 -3.68 0.54
N VAL A 189 19.85 -2.50 0.18
CA VAL A 189 18.40 -2.21 0.23
C VAL A 189 17.64 -3.19 -0.67
N LEU A 190 18.17 -3.47 -1.87
CA LEU A 190 17.56 -4.46 -2.77
C LEU A 190 17.45 -5.84 -2.10
N HIS A 191 18.57 -6.39 -1.61
CA HIS A 191 18.61 -7.77 -1.13
C HIS A 191 18.08 -7.96 0.30
N GLU A 192 18.37 -7.01 1.20
CA GLU A 192 17.97 -7.12 2.61
C GLU A 192 16.55 -6.62 2.88
N TYR A 193 16.00 -5.74 2.02
CA TYR A 193 14.77 -5.02 2.32
C TYR A 193 13.66 -5.24 1.30
N GLU A 194 13.91 -5.04 0.00
CA GLU A 194 12.86 -5.07 -1.04
C GLU A 194 12.54 -6.48 -1.55
N LEU A 195 13.55 -7.33 -1.75
CA LEU A 195 13.36 -8.67 -2.34
C LEU A 195 12.66 -9.69 -1.43
N PRO A 196 12.84 -9.71 -0.09
CA PRO A 196 12.33 -10.82 0.73
C PRO A 196 10.83 -11.06 0.59
N GLY A 197 10.01 -10.01 0.54
CA GLY A 197 8.56 -10.13 0.38
C GLY A 197 8.13 -10.82 -0.92
N HIS A 198 8.87 -10.61 -2.00
CA HIS A 198 8.61 -11.26 -3.29
C HIS A 198 9.24 -12.66 -3.38
N LEU A 199 10.45 -12.80 -2.87
CA LEU A 199 11.24 -14.03 -3.06
C LEU A 199 10.74 -15.20 -2.21
N GLU A 200 10.45 -14.95 -0.92
CA GLU A 200 10.09 -16.01 0.02
C GLU A 200 8.83 -16.82 -0.40
N PRO A 201 7.70 -16.19 -0.78
CA PRO A 201 6.55 -16.95 -1.23
C PRO A 201 6.81 -17.76 -2.52
N LEU A 202 7.65 -17.25 -3.43
CA LEU A 202 8.01 -17.94 -4.67
C LEU A 202 8.88 -19.17 -4.41
N VAL A 203 9.96 -19.02 -3.63
CA VAL A 203 10.90 -20.14 -3.36
C VAL A 203 10.29 -21.21 -2.47
N ARG A 204 9.30 -20.85 -1.66
CA ARG A 204 8.50 -21.82 -0.88
C ARG A 204 7.38 -22.47 -1.70
N GLY A 205 7.18 -22.08 -2.95
CA GLY A 205 6.14 -22.60 -3.84
C GLY A 205 4.71 -22.23 -3.41
N LEU A 206 4.55 -21.07 -2.76
CA LEU A 206 3.27 -20.57 -2.28
C LEU A 206 2.62 -19.57 -3.25
N ALA A 207 3.41 -19.00 -4.16
CA ALA A 207 2.98 -18.14 -5.25
C ALA A 207 3.71 -18.55 -6.53
N ALA A 208 3.16 -18.21 -7.69
CA ALA A 208 3.76 -18.50 -8.98
C ALA A 208 3.47 -17.42 -10.03
N SER A 209 3.01 -16.28 -9.59
CA SER A 209 2.80 -15.10 -10.43
C SER A 209 3.29 -13.83 -9.74
N VAL A 210 3.73 -12.86 -10.55
CA VAL A 210 4.21 -11.55 -10.09
C VAL A 210 3.68 -10.47 -11.02
N MET A 211 3.21 -9.37 -10.44
CA MET A 211 2.87 -8.14 -11.14
C MET A 211 4.01 -7.14 -11.03
N LEU A 212 4.45 -6.58 -12.16
CA LEU A 212 5.47 -5.54 -12.19
C LEU A 212 4.88 -4.18 -11.85
N SER A 213 5.68 -3.31 -11.23
CA SER A 213 5.25 -2.00 -10.74
C SER A 213 5.37 -0.87 -11.77
N TYR A 214 4.77 0.29 -11.49
CA TYR A 214 4.77 1.45 -12.39
C TYR A 214 6.10 2.20 -12.49
N ASN A 215 6.88 2.25 -11.40
CA ASN A 215 8.05 3.10 -11.23
C ASN A 215 9.26 2.66 -12.06
N LEU A 216 10.27 3.51 -12.05
CA LEU A 216 11.60 3.12 -12.45
C LEU A 216 12.36 2.55 -11.25
N VAL A 217 13.23 1.59 -11.47
CA VAL A 217 14.16 1.04 -10.49
C VAL A 217 15.57 1.33 -10.96
N ASN A 218 16.33 2.10 -10.18
CA ASN A 218 17.67 2.58 -10.56
C ASN A 218 17.69 3.21 -11.97
N GLY A 219 16.69 4.05 -12.26
CA GLY A 219 16.54 4.77 -13.54
C GLY A 219 15.99 3.95 -14.70
N ARG A 220 15.63 2.67 -14.51
CA ARG A 220 15.10 1.79 -15.55
C ARG A 220 13.65 1.40 -15.24
N PRO A 221 12.71 1.46 -16.20
CA PRO A 221 11.34 1.01 -15.98
C PRO A 221 11.30 -0.39 -15.38
N ALA A 222 10.48 -0.60 -14.36
CA ALA A 222 10.34 -1.91 -13.71
C ALA A 222 9.99 -3.02 -14.72
N HIS A 223 9.22 -2.70 -15.74
CA HIS A 223 8.85 -3.61 -16.83
C HIS A 223 10.00 -3.99 -17.80
N LEU A 224 11.14 -3.31 -17.67
CA LEU A 224 12.34 -3.59 -18.48
C LEU A 224 13.53 -4.02 -17.61
N THR A 225 13.29 -4.28 -16.31
CA THR A 225 14.36 -4.67 -15.38
C THR A 225 14.86 -6.08 -15.65
N ASP A 226 16.17 -6.29 -15.50
CA ASP A 226 16.79 -7.61 -15.51
C ASP A 226 16.68 -8.34 -14.14
N LEU A 227 16.20 -7.64 -13.10
CA LEU A 227 15.99 -8.22 -11.78
C LEU A 227 14.94 -9.35 -11.80
N LEU A 228 14.00 -9.31 -12.74
CA LEU A 228 13.04 -10.40 -12.93
C LEU A 228 13.74 -11.74 -13.22
N GLU A 229 14.67 -11.75 -14.17
CA GLU A 229 15.46 -12.94 -14.51
C GLU A 229 16.51 -13.25 -13.44
N SER A 230 17.29 -12.25 -13.02
CA SER A 230 18.45 -12.45 -12.17
C SER A 230 18.09 -12.72 -10.70
N GLN A 231 16.95 -12.18 -10.20
CA GLN A 231 16.58 -12.32 -8.79
C GLN A 231 15.39 -13.24 -8.54
N LEU A 232 14.45 -13.37 -9.49
CA LEU A 232 13.28 -14.23 -9.28
C LEU A 232 13.40 -15.54 -10.07
N ARG A 233 13.45 -15.51 -11.40
CA ARG A 233 13.43 -16.72 -12.21
C ARG A 233 14.65 -17.61 -12.01
N SER A 234 15.84 -17.01 -11.82
CA SER A 234 17.07 -17.75 -11.50
C SER A 234 17.00 -18.51 -10.17
N ARG A 235 16.04 -18.20 -9.31
CA ARG A 235 15.85 -18.86 -8.02
C ARG A 235 14.81 -19.97 -8.05
N LEU A 236 14.14 -20.15 -9.18
CA LEU A 236 13.13 -21.19 -9.35
C LEU A 236 13.75 -22.42 -10.03
N PRO A 237 13.18 -23.61 -9.81
CA PRO A 237 13.69 -24.86 -10.40
C PRO A 237 13.54 -24.89 -11.94
N ASP A 238 12.58 -24.16 -12.50
CA ASP A 238 12.43 -23.87 -13.92
C ASP A 238 11.87 -22.45 -14.10
N PRO A 239 12.49 -21.60 -14.93
CA PRO A 239 12.06 -20.21 -15.14
C PRO A 239 10.66 -20.10 -15.75
N ASP A 240 10.17 -21.14 -16.43
CA ASP A 240 8.84 -21.15 -17.04
C ASP A 240 7.72 -21.46 -16.01
N LEU A 241 8.06 -21.62 -14.74
CA LEU A 241 7.10 -21.76 -13.64
C LEU A 241 6.61 -20.43 -13.04
N LEU A 242 7.15 -19.29 -13.48
CA LEU A 242 6.75 -17.96 -13.06
C LEU A 242 6.02 -17.21 -14.17
N PHE A 243 4.75 -16.93 -13.94
CA PHE A 243 3.92 -16.08 -14.78
C PHE A 243 4.06 -14.62 -14.35
N VAL A 244 4.23 -13.70 -15.32
CA VAL A 244 4.46 -12.28 -15.03
C VAL A 244 3.47 -11.43 -15.79
N VAL A 245 2.74 -10.59 -15.03
CA VAL A 245 1.76 -9.65 -15.56
C VAL A 245 2.24 -8.20 -15.40
N SER A 246 1.85 -7.34 -16.29
CA SER A 246 2.04 -5.90 -16.11
C SER A 246 0.97 -5.32 -15.18
N ASP A 247 1.28 -4.23 -14.50
CA ASP A 247 0.25 -3.41 -13.86
C ASP A 247 -0.63 -2.69 -14.90
N ALA A 248 -1.79 -2.18 -14.46
CA ALA A 248 -2.80 -1.62 -15.34
C ALA A 248 -2.32 -0.33 -16.03
N GLY A 249 -2.37 -0.29 -17.36
CA GLY A 249 -1.90 0.83 -18.17
C GLY A 249 -0.36 0.99 -18.23
N ALA A 250 0.40 0.16 -17.52
CA ALA A 250 1.86 0.25 -17.50
C ALA A 250 2.53 0.01 -18.87
N PRO A 251 2.03 -0.84 -19.76
CA PRO A 251 2.57 -0.95 -21.11
C PRO A 251 2.56 0.40 -21.86
N SER A 252 1.48 1.14 -21.77
CA SER A 252 1.35 2.46 -22.37
C SER A 252 2.28 3.51 -21.74
N ASN A 253 2.63 3.39 -20.46
CA ASN A 253 3.51 4.35 -19.78
C ASN A 253 4.92 4.39 -20.38
N LEU A 254 5.44 3.28 -20.92
CA LEU A 254 6.78 3.25 -21.51
C LEU A 254 6.97 4.25 -22.65
N PHE A 255 5.94 4.52 -23.44
CA PHE A 255 6.02 5.46 -24.55
C PHE A 255 5.23 6.75 -24.32
N ARG A 256 4.19 6.75 -23.45
CA ARG A 256 3.38 7.95 -23.17
C ARG A 256 3.98 8.81 -22.07
N THR A 257 4.30 8.23 -20.92
CA THR A 257 4.76 8.97 -19.72
C THR A 257 6.26 8.93 -19.58
N GLN A 258 6.87 7.73 -19.65
CA GLN A 258 8.30 7.53 -19.43
C GLN A 258 9.14 7.90 -20.68
N GLY A 259 8.55 7.80 -21.87
CA GLY A 259 9.20 8.19 -23.13
C GLY A 259 10.46 7.40 -23.47
N VAL A 260 10.60 6.17 -22.94
CA VAL A 260 11.82 5.35 -23.13
C VAL A 260 11.85 4.61 -24.46
N VAL A 261 10.71 4.51 -25.14
CA VAL A 261 10.56 3.92 -26.48
C VAL A 261 9.64 4.78 -27.33
N PRO A 262 9.73 4.72 -28.66
CA PRO A 262 8.99 5.62 -29.55
C PRO A 262 7.49 5.32 -29.67
N GLY A 263 7.06 4.06 -29.44
CA GLY A 263 5.67 3.69 -29.64
C GLY A 263 5.29 2.33 -29.04
N ALA A 264 4.03 1.95 -29.27
CA ALA A 264 3.47 0.70 -28.73
C ALA A 264 4.21 -0.56 -29.21
N PRO A 265 4.52 -0.77 -30.51
CA PRO A 265 5.24 -1.98 -30.95
C PRO A 265 6.55 -2.19 -30.21
N GLU A 266 7.35 -1.13 -30.02
CA GLU A 266 8.63 -1.19 -29.31
C GLU A 266 8.43 -1.42 -27.82
N ALA A 267 7.38 -0.83 -27.21
CA ALA A 267 7.07 -1.02 -25.81
C ALA A 267 6.71 -2.48 -25.50
N TYR A 268 5.74 -3.02 -26.19
CA TYR A 268 5.31 -4.42 -26.00
C TYR A 268 6.42 -5.41 -26.34
N ALA A 269 7.22 -5.14 -27.42
CA ALA A 269 8.38 -5.95 -27.76
C ALA A 269 9.44 -5.95 -26.66
N ALA A 270 9.78 -4.78 -26.12
CA ALA A 270 10.78 -4.64 -25.05
C ALA A 270 10.34 -5.38 -23.77
N MET A 271 9.07 -5.23 -23.37
CA MET A 271 8.51 -5.89 -22.21
C MET A 271 8.47 -7.43 -22.39
N LEU A 272 8.03 -7.92 -23.53
CA LEU A 272 7.98 -9.36 -23.82
C LEU A 272 9.40 -9.97 -23.80
N ARG A 273 10.41 -9.27 -24.31
CA ARG A 273 11.81 -9.70 -24.22
C ARG A 273 12.35 -9.66 -22.80
N ALA A 274 11.93 -8.68 -22.00
CA ALA A 274 12.27 -8.59 -20.57
C ALA A 274 11.56 -9.67 -19.72
N GLY A 275 10.59 -10.38 -20.30
CA GLY A 275 9.95 -11.53 -19.67
C GLY A 275 8.56 -11.25 -19.08
N VAL A 276 7.90 -10.17 -19.49
CA VAL A 276 6.47 -9.97 -19.20
C VAL A 276 5.65 -10.91 -20.07
N ASP A 277 4.69 -11.60 -19.49
CA ASP A 277 3.95 -12.68 -20.14
C ASP A 277 2.47 -12.30 -20.43
N SER A 278 1.94 -11.26 -19.77
CA SER A 278 0.59 -10.75 -20.01
C SER A 278 0.52 -9.23 -19.81
N PHE A 279 -0.25 -8.56 -20.66
CA PHE A 279 -0.35 -7.10 -20.70
C PHE A 279 -1.73 -6.64 -20.24
N THR A 280 -1.75 -5.84 -19.19
CA THR A 280 -2.93 -5.19 -18.62
C THR A 280 -3.02 -3.78 -19.16
N ASP A 281 -3.73 -3.58 -20.25
CA ASP A 281 -3.90 -2.28 -20.90
C ASP A 281 -5.23 -2.20 -21.66
N ASN A 282 -5.81 -1.00 -21.78
CA ASN A 282 -7.06 -0.74 -22.49
C ASN A 282 -8.26 -1.60 -22.03
N ASP A 283 -8.38 -1.91 -20.76
CA ASP A 283 -9.45 -2.68 -20.13
C ASP A 283 -9.71 -4.03 -20.87
N ALA A 284 -10.92 -4.24 -21.38
CA ALA A 284 -11.31 -5.45 -22.10
C ALA A 284 -11.02 -5.40 -23.61
N ASP A 285 -10.50 -4.31 -24.14
CA ASP A 285 -10.23 -4.17 -25.59
C ASP A 285 -8.80 -4.58 -25.94
N PRO A 286 -8.58 -5.75 -26.58
CA PRO A 286 -7.25 -6.24 -26.91
C PRO A 286 -6.66 -5.60 -28.18
N THR A 287 -7.38 -4.69 -28.85
CA THR A 287 -7.07 -4.24 -30.21
C THR A 287 -5.67 -3.64 -30.30
N GLU A 288 -5.31 -2.73 -29.39
CA GLU A 288 -3.99 -2.06 -29.38
C GLU A 288 -2.88 -3.06 -29.08
N THR A 289 -3.05 -3.91 -28.05
CA THR A 289 -2.07 -4.95 -27.69
C THR A 289 -1.78 -5.92 -28.84
N VAL A 290 -2.86 -6.42 -29.47
CA VAL A 290 -2.74 -7.38 -30.59
C VAL A 290 -2.09 -6.72 -31.81
N ALA A 291 -2.46 -5.49 -32.13
CA ALA A 291 -1.85 -4.74 -33.24
C ALA A 291 -0.36 -4.49 -32.96
N ALA A 292 -0.01 -3.96 -31.77
CA ALA A 292 1.37 -3.67 -31.39
C ALA A 292 2.28 -4.91 -31.45
N LEU A 293 1.83 -6.05 -30.92
CA LEU A 293 2.60 -7.29 -30.96
C LEU A 293 2.71 -7.88 -32.39
N THR A 294 1.67 -7.73 -33.22
CA THR A 294 1.72 -8.13 -34.64
C THR A 294 2.75 -7.30 -35.39
N ASP A 295 2.68 -5.97 -35.24
CA ASP A 295 3.63 -5.04 -35.84
C ASP A 295 5.06 -5.31 -35.35
N ALA A 296 5.24 -5.57 -34.05
CA ALA A 296 6.53 -5.90 -33.46
C ALA A 296 7.15 -7.17 -34.09
N LEU A 297 6.34 -8.20 -34.31
CA LEU A 297 6.79 -9.44 -34.99
C LEU A 297 7.12 -9.19 -36.47
N GLU A 298 6.26 -8.47 -37.19
CA GLU A 298 6.49 -8.14 -38.61
C GLU A 298 7.74 -7.26 -38.83
N GLN A 299 8.04 -6.40 -37.87
CA GLN A 299 9.25 -5.56 -37.88
C GLN A 299 10.51 -6.29 -37.39
N GLY A 300 10.38 -7.54 -36.90
CA GLY A 300 11.50 -8.33 -36.37
C GLY A 300 12.00 -7.80 -35.00
N LEU A 301 11.17 -7.05 -34.25
CA LEU A 301 11.49 -6.59 -32.89
C LEU A 301 11.39 -7.73 -31.88
N ILE A 302 10.61 -8.76 -32.16
CA ILE A 302 10.47 -10.00 -31.41
C ILE A 302 10.49 -11.20 -32.38
N GLU A 303 10.76 -12.38 -31.82
CA GLU A 303 10.64 -13.65 -32.49
C GLU A 303 9.44 -14.45 -31.98
N GLU A 304 8.95 -15.43 -32.71
CA GLU A 304 7.88 -16.34 -32.25
C GLU A 304 8.22 -17.03 -30.94
N SER A 305 9.50 -17.32 -30.70
CA SER A 305 9.99 -17.93 -29.45
C SER A 305 9.69 -17.10 -28.19
N HIS A 306 9.56 -15.78 -28.31
CA HIS A 306 9.16 -14.91 -27.19
C HIS A 306 7.68 -15.08 -26.89
N LEU A 307 6.82 -15.17 -27.92
CA LEU A 307 5.40 -15.46 -27.77
C LEU A 307 5.19 -16.84 -27.14
N ASP A 308 5.94 -17.85 -27.63
CA ASP A 308 5.84 -19.21 -27.11
C ASP A 308 6.10 -19.29 -25.61
N ARG A 309 7.20 -18.68 -25.15
CA ARG A 309 7.54 -18.69 -23.73
C ARG A 309 6.46 -18.03 -22.87
N ALA A 310 5.95 -16.87 -23.27
CA ALA A 310 4.94 -16.15 -22.50
C ALA A 310 3.64 -16.97 -22.40
N VAL A 311 3.17 -17.54 -23.52
CA VAL A 311 1.94 -18.38 -23.51
C VAL A 311 2.15 -19.68 -22.75
N VAL A 312 3.35 -20.32 -22.82
CA VAL A 312 3.67 -21.50 -22.01
C VAL A 312 3.53 -21.18 -20.51
N ARG A 313 4.10 -20.08 -20.03
CA ARG A 313 4.03 -19.65 -18.62
C ARG A 313 2.60 -19.39 -18.17
N GLN A 314 1.81 -18.71 -19.00
CA GLN A 314 0.39 -18.48 -18.73
C GLN A 314 -0.37 -19.82 -18.63
N LEU A 315 -0.18 -20.75 -19.59
CA LEU A 315 -0.88 -22.03 -19.57
C LEU A 315 -0.47 -22.91 -18.39
N VAL A 316 0.82 -22.89 -18.00
CA VAL A 316 1.28 -23.62 -16.80
C VAL A 316 0.62 -23.04 -15.54
N ALA A 317 0.56 -21.72 -15.41
CA ALA A 317 -0.09 -21.05 -14.30
C ALA A 317 -1.58 -21.44 -14.19
N ARG A 318 -2.32 -21.41 -15.30
CA ARG A 318 -3.72 -21.86 -15.40
C ARG A 318 -3.89 -23.34 -15.10
N ALA A 319 -2.99 -24.18 -15.61
CA ALA A 319 -3.04 -25.63 -15.37
C ALA A 319 -2.87 -25.98 -13.87
N ARG A 320 -2.14 -25.17 -13.10
CA ARG A 320 -2.01 -25.37 -11.65
C ARG A 320 -3.35 -25.25 -10.93
N THR A 321 -4.27 -24.42 -11.42
CA THR A 321 -5.61 -24.27 -10.81
C THR A 321 -6.59 -25.38 -11.22
N GLY A 322 -6.13 -26.36 -11.98
CA GLY A 322 -6.96 -27.47 -12.44
C GLY A 322 -7.93 -27.10 -13.57
N GLU A 323 -7.72 -25.98 -14.23
CA GLU A 323 -8.62 -25.51 -15.31
C GLU A 323 -8.74 -26.51 -16.46
N PHE A 324 -7.67 -27.27 -16.71
CA PHE A 324 -7.60 -28.24 -17.82
C PHE A 324 -7.71 -29.70 -17.38
N ASP A 325 -8.06 -29.92 -16.12
CA ASP A 325 -8.25 -31.26 -15.55
C ASP A 325 -9.65 -31.81 -15.93
N ASP A 326 -9.76 -33.11 -16.17
CA ASP A 326 -11.04 -33.79 -16.47
C ASP A 326 -12.07 -33.64 -15.34
N SER A 327 -11.59 -33.40 -14.12
CA SER A 327 -12.40 -33.14 -12.91
C SER A 327 -11.82 -31.94 -12.16
N PRO A 328 -12.24 -30.72 -12.51
CA PRO A 328 -11.77 -29.54 -11.79
C PRO A 328 -12.10 -29.62 -10.30
N ALA A 329 -11.26 -28.99 -9.47
CA ALA A 329 -11.48 -28.96 -8.03
C ALA A 329 -12.91 -28.45 -7.71
N PRO A 330 -13.67 -29.17 -6.88
CA PRO A 330 -15.05 -28.81 -6.59
C PRO A 330 -15.09 -27.44 -5.90
N SER A 331 -15.98 -26.57 -6.36
CA SER A 331 -16.33 -25.34 -5.64
C SER A 331 -17.12 -25.76 -4.40
N ALA A 332 -16.54 -25.62 -3.22
CA ALA A 332 -17.28 -25.78 -1.97
C ALA A 332 -18.22 -24.57 -1.78
N PRO A 333 -19.42 -24.78 -1.24
CA PRO A 333 -20.27 -23.68 -0.82
C PRO A 333 -19.53 -22.80 0.18
N VAL A 334 -19.60 -21.49 0.01
CA VAL A 334 -19.04 -20.54 0.97
C VAL A 334 -19.81 -20.62 2.28
N ASP A 335 -19.15 -20.99 3.35
CA ASP A 335 -19.72 -20.93 4.71
C ASP A 335 -19.55 -19.51 5.27
N ARG A 336 -20.56 -18.67 4.99
CA ARG A 336 -20.58 -17.27 5.42
C ARG A 336 -20.51 -17.11 6.95
N VAL A 337 -21.06 -18.05 7.70
CA VAL A 337 -21.04 -17.98 9.17
C VAL A 337 -19.60 -18.14 9.67
N THR A 338 -18.90 -19.12 9.14
CA THR A 338 -17.49 -19.35 9.47
C THR A 338 -16.61 -18.20 8.97
N ALA A 339 -16.82 -17.70 7.74
CA ALA A 339 -16.07 -16.59 7.20
C ALA A 339 -16.26 -15.30 8.00
N HIS A 340 -17.50 -14.96 8.39
CA HIS A 340 -17.78 -13.82 9.26
C HIS A 340 -17.18 -13.98 10.66
N ALA A 341 -17.21 -15.18 11.22
CA ALA A 341 -16.57 -15.45 12.51
C ALA A 341 -15.05 -15.28 12.44
N LEU A 342 -14.43 -15.71 11.33
CA LEU A 342 -13.02 -15.48 11.06
C LEU A 342 -12.72 -13.98 10.88
N ALA A 343 -13.53 -13.24 10.13
CA ALA A 343 -13.37 -11.79 9.98
C ALA A 343 -13.39 -11.07 11.33
N ARG A 344 -14.29 -11.49 12.23
CA ARG A 344 -14.35 -10.95 13.60
C ARG A 344 -13.11 -11.32 14.43
N GLU A 345 -12.62 -12.55 14.31
CA GLU A 345 -11.40 -12.98 15.01
C GLU A 345 -10.19 -12.17 14.54
N VAL A 346 -10.01 -12.02 13.21
CA VAL A 346 -8.93 -11.22 12.62
C VAL A 346 -9.05 -9.78 13.07
N ALA A 347 -10.21 -9.15 12.98
CA ALA A 347 -10.44 -7.76 13.42
C ALA A 347 -10.13 -7.57 14.92
N THR A 348 -10.47 -8.56 15.74
CA THR A 348 -10.18 -8.55 17.18
C THR A 348 -8.68 -8.61 17.46
N ARG A 349 -7.95 -9.48 16.75
CA ARG A 349 -6.50 -9.68 16.94
C ARG A 349 -5.65 -8.63 16.27
N SER A 350 -6.24 -7.85 15.37
CA SER A 350 -5.58 -6.75 14.64
C SER A 350 -5.60 -5.42 15.39
N ALA A 351 -6.55 -5.19 16.28
CA ALA A 351 -6.64 -3.93 17.01
C ALA A 351 -5.55 -3.80 18.07
N VAL A 352 -4.93 -2.63 18.13
CA VAL A 352 -3.78 -2.35 19.00
C VAL A 352 -4.16 -1.36 20.09
N LEU A 353 -3.93 -1.71 21.34
CA LEU A 353 -3.98 -0.79 22.46
C LEU A 353 -2.65 -0.02 22.51
N LEU A 354 -2.67 1.23 22.05
CA LEU A 354 -1.46 2.07 21.92
C LEU A 354 -1.03 2.67 23.27
N ALA A 355 -2.00 3.16 24.04
CA ALA A 355 -1.75 3.75 25.34
C ALA A 355 -2.90 3.44 26.32
N ARG A 356 -2.58 3.32 27.60
CA ARG A 356 -3.54 3.15 28.68
C ARG A 356 -3.01 3.84 29.94
N ARG A 357 -3.19 5.15 30.00
CA ARG A 357 -2.78 5.99 31.13
C ARG A 357 -3.68 5.75 32.35
N ASP A 358 -4.99 5.66 32.09
CA ASP A 358 -5.97 5.35 33.12
C ASP A 358 -6.39 3.88 33.07
N PRO A 359 -6.01 3.07 34.06
CA PRO A 359 -6.45 1.68 34.15
C PRO A 359 -7.96 1.49 34.23
N GLN A 360 -8.70 2.57 34.54
CA GLN A 360 -10.16 2.53 34.66
C GLN A 360 -10.88 2.85 33.35
N ALA A 361 -10.16 3.37 32.32
CA ALA A 361 -10.74 3.69 31.02
C ALA A 361 -11.17 2.45 30.24
N LEU A 362 -10.44 1.34 30.40
CA LEU A 362 -10.72 0.06 29.76
C LEU A 362 -10.50 -1.11 30.73
N PRO A 363 -11.36 -2.17 30.72
CA PRO A 363 -12.59 -2.27 29.95
C PRO A 363 -13.62 -1.20 30.32
N LEU A 364 -14.52 -0.86 29.38
CA LEU A 364 -15.64 0.05 29.64
C LEU A 364 -16.47 -0.47 30.81
N ARG A 365 -16.78 0.41 31.74
CA ARG A 365 -17.58 0.07 32.92
C ARG A 365 -19.06 0.21 32.61
N PRO A 366 -19.94 -0.59 33.26
CA PRO A 366 -21.36 -0.32 33.26
C PRO A 366 -21.65 1.12 33.70
N GLY A 367 -22.57 1.81 33.03
CA GLY A 367 -22.91 3.21 33.27
C GLY A 367 -23.23 3.95 31.97
N ARG A 368 -23.31 5.28 32.07
CA ARG A 368 -23.58 6.11 30.89
C ARG A 368 -22.31 6.31 30.07
N THR A 369 -22.34 5.79 28.85
CA THR A 369 -21.26 5.87 27.88
C THR A 369 -21.66 6.73 26.69
N ALA A 370 -20.91 7.81 26.41
CA ALA A 370 -21.08 8.60 25.18
C ALA A 370 -20.11 8.08 24.11
N VAL A 371 -20.65 7.73 22.94
CA VAL A 371 -19.88 7.27 21.78
C VAL A 371 -19.97 8.33 20.67
N LEU A 372 -18.87 8.96 20.37
CA LEU A 372 -18.80 10.19 19.58
C LEU A 372 -17.96 10.03 18.32
N GLY A 373 -18.26 10.81 17.32
CA GLY A 373 -17.48 10.88 16.08
C GLY A 373 -18.15 10.14 14.91
N GLU A 374 -17.87 10.60 13.70
CA GLU A 374 -18.45 10.04 12.47
C GLU A 374 -18.07 8.56 12.29
N ARG A 375 -16.81 8.20 12.60
CA ARG A 375 -16.30 6.83 12.44
C ARG A 375 -16.96 5.81 13.39
N ALA A 376 -17.60 6.27 14.45
CA ALA A 376 -18.40 5.41 15.31
C ALA A 376 -19.70 4.91 14.63
N HIS A 377 -20.17 5.64 13.61
CA HIS A 377 -21.47 5.43 12.95
C HIS A 377 -21.37 4.84 11.55
N THR A 378 -20.15 4.61 11.04
CA THR A 378 -19.97 4.21 9.64
C THR A 378 -18.80 3.24 9.55
N VAL A 379 -19.00 2.07 8.95
CA VAL A 379 -17.93 1.17 8.52
C VAL A 379 -17.58 1.52 7.08
N LEU A 380 -16.32 1.87 6.83
CA LEU A 380 -15.88 2.31 5.52
C LEU A 380 -15.35 1.15 4.68
N ARG A 381 -15.43 1.33 3.37
CA ARG A 381 -14.80 0.48 2.35
C ARG A 381 -13.75 1.30 1.63
N ASP A 382 -12.59 0.72 1.39
CA ASP A 382 -11.58 1.29 0.51
C ASP A 382 -11.84 0.96 -0.96
N TRP A 383 -10.90 1.33 -1.84
CA TRP A 383 -11.02 1.07 -3.27
C TRP A 383 -11.04 -0.43 -3.58
N TYR A 384 -10.22 -1.23 -2.89
CA TYR A 384 -10.08 -2.67 -3.09
C TYR A 384 -11.03 -3.51 -2.24
N SER A 385 -12.13 -2.93 -1.77
CA SER A 385 -13.20 -3.65 -1.07
C SER A 385 -14.32 -4.10 -2.00
N GLY A 386 -14.90 -5.23 -1.68
CA GLY A 386 -16.22 -5.66 -2.18
C GLY A 386 -17.37 -5.01 -1.41
N ASP A 387 -18.60 -5.41 -1.73
CA ASP A 387 -19.76 -5.04 -0.93
C ASP A 387 -19.82 -5.87 0.33
N PHE A 388 -20.11 -5.24 1.48
CA PHE A 388 -20.34 -5.97 2.73
C PHE A 388 -21.63 -6.82 2.64
N HIS A 389 -21.57 -8.01 3.22
CA HIS A 389 -22.80 -8.78 3.46
C HIS A 389 -23.61 -8.16 4.59
N ASP A 390 -22.94 -7.80 5.68
CA ASP A 390 -23.51 -7.16 6.86
C ASP A 390 -22.38 -6.47 7.63
N ALA A 391 -22.54 -5.20 7.96
CA ALA A 391 -21.55 -4.45 8.69
C ALA A 391 -22.22 -3.65 9.81
N THR A 392 -21.76 -3.87 11.02
CA THR A 392 -22.29 -3.20 12.22
C THR A 392 -21.31 -2.12 12.69
N PRO A 393 -21.68 -0.83 12.65
CA PRO A 393 -20.86 0.25 13.22
C PRO A 393 -20.66 0.09 14.73
N LEU A 394 -19.56 0.64 15.26
CA LEU A 394 -19.21 0.54 16.68
C LEU A 394 -20.33 1.06 17.60
N ALA A 395 -20.95 2.18 17.27
CA ALA A 395 -22.03 2.77 18.06
C ALA A 395 -23.22 1.80 18.21
N ASP A 396 -23.58 1.09 17.14
CA ASP A 396 -24.67 0.13 17.16
C ASP A 396 -24.27 -1.19 17.86
N ALA A 397 -23.04 -1.64 17.64
CA ALA A 397 -22.48 -2.79 18.33
C ALA A 397 -22.46 -2.60 19.84
N LEU A 398 -22.09 -1.42 20.34
CA LEU A 398 -22.10 -1.10 21.77
C LEU A 398 -23.54 -0.98 22.32
N ARG A 399 -24.48 -0.39 21.57
CA ARG A 399 -25.90 -0.37 21.98
C ARG A 399 -26.51 -1.78 22.06
N GLY A 400 -26.20 -2.65 21.14
CA GLY A 400 -26.66 -4.04 21.13
C GLY A 400 -26.15 -4.89 22.30
N ARG A 401 -25.12 -4.42 23.01
CA ARG A 401 -24.50 -5.10 24.16
C ARG A 401 -24.92 -4.51 25.52
N SER A 402 -26.14 -4.07 25.62
CA SER A 402 -26.73 -3.22 26.64
C SER A 402 -26.75 -3.77 28.09
N GLU A 403 -26.02 -4.82 28.43
CA GLU A 403 -25.93 -5.30 29.80
C GLU A 403 -25.21 -4.27 30.70
N GLY A 404 -25.98 -3.32 31.22
CA GLY A 404 -25.53 -2.28 32.17
C GLY A 404 -24.95 -1.02 31.54
N HIS A 405 -24.99 -0.87 30.21
CA HIS A 405 -24.53 0.36 29.52
C HIS A 405 -25.71 1.19 29.00
N ASP A 406 -25.78 2.48 29.39
CA ASP A 406 -26.64 3.50 28.77
C ASP A 406 -25.82 4.20 27.67
N VAL A 407 -25.96 3.76 26.41
CA VAL A 407 -25.14 4.26 25.29
C VAL A 407 -25.83 5.44 24.62
N VAL A 408 -25.23 6.62 24.76
CA VAL A 408 -25.63 7.84 24.04
C VAL A 408 -24.64 8.05 22.90
N THR A 409 -25.14 8.41 21.73
CA THR A 409 -24.27 8.56 20.53
C THR A 409 -24.46 9.90 19.85
N SER A 410 -23.39 10.43 19.25
CA SER A 410 -23.42 11.61 18.41
C SER A 410 -22.32 11.58 17.37
N ARG A 411 -22.63 11.98 16.13
CA ARG A 411 -21.59 12.18 15.11
C ARG A 411 -20.67 13.36 15.42
N ALA A 412 -21.11 14.30 16.30
CA ALA A 412 -20.40 15.51 16.66
C ALA A 412 -19.96 16.35 15.44
N LEU A 413 -20.85 16.50 14.46
CA LEU A 413 -20.63 17.26 13.24
C LEU A 413 -21.36 18.60 13.27
N ASP A 414 -20.82 19.59 12.56
CA ASP A 414 -21.52 20.85 12.31
C ASP A 414 -22.76 20.58 11.46
N ARG A 415 -23.89 21.19 11.87
CA ARG A 415 -25.14 21.20 11.09
C ARG A 415 -25.41 22.59 10.58
N ILE A 416 -25.47 22.72 9.26
CA ILE A 416 -25.60 23.99 8.57
C ILE A 416 -26.75 23.99 7.57
N SER A 417 -27.07 25.16 7.11
CA SER A 417 -27.78 25.36 5.83
C SER A 417 -27.02 26.39 5.00
N LEU A 418 -27.19 26.28 3.68
CA LEU A 418 -26.56 27.17 2.72
C LEU A 418 -27.58 28.07 2.09
N SER A 419 -27.21 29.32 1.78
CA SER A 419 -27.95 30.23 0.94
C SER A 419 -27.03 30.83 -0.11
N ALA A 420 -27.52 31.01 -1.32
CA ALA A 420 -26.75 31.56 -2.41
C ALA A 420 -27.51 32.64 -3.20
N PRO A 421 -26.83 33.66 -3.73
CA PRO A 421 -27.44 34.61 -4.62
C PRO A 421 -27.81 33.92 -5.94
N LEU A 422 -29.02 34.13 -6.42
CA LEU A 422 -29.39 33.72 -7.76
C LEU A 422 -28.67 34.61 -8.79
N PRO A 423 -28.05 34.03 -9.82
CA PRO A 423 -27.41 34.82 -10.86
C PRO A 423 -28.46 35.70 -11.57
N PRO A 424 -28.13 36.94 -11.96
CA PRO A 424 -29.07 37.78 -12.67
C PRO A 424 -29.51 37.15 -13.99
N ALA A 425 -30.72 37.54 -14.48
CA ALA A 425 -31.17 37.10 -15.78
C ALA A 425 -30.24 37.63 -16.89
N PRO A 426 -30.03 36.90 -17.99
CA PRO A 426 -29.23 37.38 -19.10
C PRO A 426 -29.70 38.74 -19.54
N GLY A 427 -28.86 39.80 -19.47
CA GLY A 427 -29.22 41.19 -19.79
C GLY A 427 -29.79 41.99 -18.63
N GLY A 428 -29.95 41.43 -17.43
CA GLY A 428 -30.41 42.18 -16.24
C GLY A 428 -29.26 42.96 -15.58
N VAL A 429 -29.56 44.18 -15.10
CA VAL A 429 -28.62 45.00 -14.34
C VAL A 429 -28.49 44.43 -12.93
N CYS A 430 -27.26 44.22 -12.43
CA CYS A 430 -27.04 43.85 -11.04
C CYS A 430 -27.62 44.96 -10.13
N SER A 431 -28.62 44.67 -9.32
CA SER A 431 -29.00 45.52 -8.20
C SER A 431 -28.07 45.21 -7.02
N ASP A 432 -27.62 46.24 -6.34
CA ASP A 432 -26.66 46.17 -5.21
C ASP A 432 -27.15 45.38 -3.97
N ALA A 433 -28.39 44.94 -3.98
CA ALA A 433 -28.98 44.10 -2.92
C ALA A 433 -29.46 42.75 -3.48
N VAL A 434 -28.51 41.84 -3.70
CA VAL A 434 -28.89 40.46 -4.08
C VAL A 434 -29.23 39.70 -2.81
N SER A 435 -30.54 39.40 -2.64
CA SER A 435 -30.98 38.49 -1.57
C SER A 435 -30.38 37.09 -1.81
N ALA A 436 -29.81 36.50 -0.79
CA ALA A 436 -29.34 35.11 -0.84
C ALA A 436 -30.52 34.18 -0.53
N ASP A 437 -30.88 33.36 -1.50
CA ASP A 437 -31.97 32.38 -1.37
C ASP A 437 -31.49 31.08 -0.73
N PRO A 438 -32.28 30.46 0.17
CA PRO A 438 -31.88 29.19 0.80
C PRO A 438 -31.79 28.06 -0.22
N VAL A 439 -30.84 27.19 -0.02
CA VAL A 439 -30.71 25.93 -0.77
C VAL A 439 -31.71 24.93 -0.19
N LEU A 440 -32.56 24.38 -1.05
CA LEU A 440 -33.62 23.43 -0.71
C LEU A 440 -33.30 22.07 -1.31
N LEU A 441 -33.82 21.02 -0.67
CA LEU A 441 -33.81 19.67 -1.23
C LEU A 441 -35.11 19.51 -2.07
N ALA A 442 -34.95 19.18 -3.35
CA ALA A 442 -36.07 18.90 -4.24
C ALA A 442 -36.49 17.40 -4.18
N ALA A 443 -37.67 17.08 -4.72
CA ALA A 443 -38.16 15.70 -4.73
C ALA A 443 -37.30 14.71 -5.49
N ASP A 444 -36.51 15.20 -6.47
CA ASP A 444 -35.51 14.42 -7.22
C ASP A 444 -34.15 14.38 -6.51
N SER A 445 -34.11 14.69 -5.21
CA SER A 445 -32.90 14.79 -4.37
C SER A 445 -31.91 15.88 -4.81
N SER A 446 -32.18 16.67 -5.86
CA SER A 446 -31.30 17.75 -6.27
C SER A 446 -31.36 18.92 -5.30
N LEU A 447 -30.23 19.61 -5.13
CA LEU A 447 -30.11 20.82 -4.33
C LEU A 447 -30.39 22.06 -5.20
N ARG A 448 -31.33 22.93 -4.77
CA ARG A 448 -31.79 24.11 -5.53
C ARG A 448 -31.95 25.32 -4.65
N CYS A 449 -31.56 26.49 -5.14
CA CYS A 449 -31.95 27.76 -4.53
C CYS A 449 -33.44 28.02 -4.76
N LYS A 450 -34.15 28.53 -3.74
CA LYS A 450 -35.58 28.91 -3.84
C LYS A 450 -35.70 30.05 -4.84
N ARG A 451 -36.57 29.86 -5.86
CA ARG A 451 -36.97 30.90 -6.78
C ARG A 451 -38.33 31.45 -6.35
N PRO A 452 -38.59 32.80 -6.38
CA PRO A 452 -39.92 33.30 -6.29
C PRO A 452 -40.73 32.70 -7.43
N ALA A 453 -41.89 32.10 -7.14
CA ALA A 453 -42.73 31.44 -8.13
C ALA A 453 -43.27 32.43 -9.16
N ALA A 454 -42.78 32.29 -10.40
CA ALA A 454 -43.57 32.59 -11.58
C ALA A 454 -43.68 31.24 -12.32
N ASP A 455 -44.80 30.56 -12.18
CA ASP A 455 -45.26 29.45 -13.02
C ASP A 455 -44.44 28.12 -13.03
N GLY A 456 -43.96 27.61 -11.89
CA GLY A 456 -43.38 26.27 -11.80
C GLY A 456 -43.89 25.45 -10.61
N PRO A 457 -43.83 24.11 -10.63
CA PRO A 457 -44.27 23.30 -9.49
C PRO A 457 -43.47 23.71 -8.24
N ALA A 458 -44.20 23.96 -7.14
CA ALA A 458 -43.63 24.36 -5.86
C ALA A 458 -42.60 23.33 -5.38
N PRO A 459 -41.43 23.75 -4.81
CA PRO A 459 -40.54 22.84 -4.15
C PRO A 459 -41.28 22.12 -3.01
N LEU A 460 -41.07 20.82 -2.88
CA LEU A 460 -41.75 19.98 -1.89
C LEU A 460 -41.32 20.26 -0.44
N SER A 461 -40.22 20.91 -0.22
CA SER A 461 -39.77 21.36 1.10
C SER A 461 -39.85 22.88 1.18
N HIS A 462 -40.45 23.38 2.26
CA HIS A 462 -40.51 24.81 2.56
C HIS A 462 -39.32 25.26 3.40
N GLU A 463 -38.48 24.30 3.89
CA GLU A 463 -37.32 24.55 4.76
C GLU A 463 -36.03 24.39 3.98
N ALA A 464 -35.01 25.14 4.41
CA ALA A 464 -33.65 24.99 3.88
C ALA A 464 -33.10 23.58 4.15
N ALA A 465 -32.41 23.02 3.17
CA ALA A 465 -31.72 21.73 3.33
C ALA A 465 -30.73 21.80 4.51
N ARG A 466 -30.86 20.87 5.41
CA ARG A 466 -29.93 20.72 6.54
C ARG A 466 -28.78 19.80 6.13
N LEU A 467 -27.56 20.27 6.27
CA LEU A 467 -26.36 19.56 5.88
C LEU A 467 -25.47 19.33 7.10
N GLU A 468 -25.00 18.11 7.28
CA GLU A 468 -23.88 17.79 8.15
C GLU A 468 -22.59 17.97 7.36
N VAL A 469 -21.58 18.57 7.97
CA VAL A 469 -20.26 18.82 7.37
C VAL A 469 -19.28 17.77 7.86
N LEU A 470 -18.85 16.89 6.97
CA LEU A 470 -17.78 15.93 7.21
C LEU A 470 -16.46 16.63 6.88
N GLU A 471 -15.67 16.94 7.89
CA GLU A 471 -14.36 17.55 7.75
C GLU A 471 -13.31 16.46 7.49
N LEU A 472 -12.65 16.51 6.32
CA LEU A 472 -11.71 15.48 5.87
C LEU A 472 -10.23 15.92 5.98
N GLY A 473 -9.99 17.20 6.33
CA GLY A 473 -8.66 17.80 6.39
C GLY A 473 -8.41 18.77 5.24
N ASP A 474 -7.47 19.71 5.40
CA ASP A 474 -7.02 20.69 4.39
C ASP A 474 -8.15 21.41 3.63
N ASP A 475 -9.20 21.84 4.39
CA ASP A 475 -10.42 22.42 3.85
C ASP A 475 -11.18 21.52 2.84
N VAL A 476 -10.87 20.23 2.82
CA VAL A 476 -11.67 19.21 2.10
C VAL A 476 -12.85 18.79 2.98
N ILE A 477 -14.04 18.85 2.41
CA ILE A 477 -15.28 18.49 3.09
C ILE A 477 -16.14 17.58 2.21
N ALA A 478 -16.98 16.78 2.87
CA ALA A 478 -18.18 16.21 2.26
C ALA A 478 -19.42 16.76 2.97
N LEU A 479 -20.53 16.80 2.27
CA LEU A 479 -21.81 17.31 2.80
C LEU A 479 -22.84 16.19 2.80
N ARG A 480 -23.44 15.91 3.96
CA ARG A 480 -24.52 14.92 4.10
C ARG A 480 -25.83 15.62 4.37
N GLU A 481 -26.84 15.35 3.55
CA GLU A 481 -28.18 15.86 3.78
C GLU A 481 -28.86 15.06 4.90
N THR A 482 -29.40 15.77 5.90
CA THR A 482 -29.82 15.16 7.17
C THR A 482 -31.09 14.32 7.08
N SER A 483 -32.03 14.62 6.15
CA SER A 483 -33.26 13.86 6.02
C SER A 483 -33.10 12.57 5.22
N THR A 484 -32.21 12.58 4.22
CA THR A 484 -31.93 11.43 3.36
C THR A 484 -30.77 10.61 3.87
N GLN A 485 -29.91 11.18 4.71
CA GLN A 485 -28.63 10.63 5.17
C GLN A 485 -27.64 10.37 4.03
N ARG A 486 -27.87 10.96 2.85
CA ARG A 486 -27.03 10.80 1.67
C ARG A 486 -26.04 11.94 1.50
N LEU A 487 -24.88 11.62 0.94
CA LEU A 487 -23.86 12.60 0.58
C LEU A 487 -24.25 13.34 -0.70
N VAL A 488 -23.84 14.60 -0.75
CA VAL A 488 -23.99 15.44 -1.92
C VAL A 488 -22.92 15.10 -2.95
N ALA A 489 -23.36 14.75 -4.14
CA ALA A 489 -22.50 14.44 -5.28
C ALA A 489 -23.14 14.98 -6.59
N PRO A 490 -22.37 15.13 -7.69
CA PRO A 490 -22.95 15.46 -8.98
C PRO A 490 -23.71 14.27 -9.57
N ASP A 491 -24.91 14.53 -10.11
CA ASP A 491 -25.62 13.57 -10.95
C ASP A 491 -25.01 13.50 -12.37
N GLU A 492 -25.52 12.62 -13.22
CA GLU A 492 -25.05 12.44 -14.62
C GLU A 492 -25.09 13.74 -15.45
N ARG A 493 -25.86 14.76 -15.03
CA ARG A 493 -25.96 16.06 -15.67
C ARG A 493 -25.11 17.14 -15.02
N GLY A 494 -24.28 16.76 -14.02
CA GLY A 494 -23.45 17.66 -13.24
C GLY A 494 -24.25 18.57 -12.27
N ARG A 495 -25.48 18.19 -11.88
CA ARG A 495 -26.25 18.86 -10.84
C ARG A 495 -25.95 18.22 -9.52
N LEU A 496 -25.79 19.02 -8.48
CA LEU A 496 -25.56 18.49 -7.13
C LEU A 496 -26.84 17.94 -6.53
N ALA A 497 -26.81 16.72 -6.05
CA ALA A 497 -27.90 16.01 -5.42
C ALA A 497 -27.43 15.23 -4.20
N ALA A 498 -28.30 15.01 -3.23
CA ALA A 498 -28.09 14.11 -2.12
C ALA A 498 -28.33 12.66 -2.58
N CYS A 499 -27.36 12.04 -3.24
CA CYS A 499 -27.56 10.78 -3.96
C CYS A 499 -26.53 9.68 -3.64
N ALA A 500 -25.37 10.01 -3.07
CA ALA A 500 -24.34 9.04 -2.78
C ALA A 500 -24.46 8.47 -1.35
N ASP A 501 -24.23 7.20 -1.20
CA ASP A 501 -24.29 6.50 0.11
C ASP A 501 -22.97 6.61 0.90
N ARG A 502 -21.85 6.80 0.20
CA ARG A 502 -20.50 6.89 0.77
C ARG A 502 -19.59 7.73 -0.11
N ILE A 503 -18.44 8.14 0.43
CA ILE A 503 -17.31 8.59 -0.39
C ILE A 503 -16.74 7.34 -1.05
N GLY A 504 -16.44 7.39 -2.35
CA GLY A 504 -15.91 6.21 -3.02
C GLY A 504 -15.63 6.40 -4.51
N GLY A 505 -15.23 5.29 -5.14
CA GLY A 505 -14.80 5.24 -6.54
C GLY A 505 -13.34 5.65 -6.74
N TRP A 506 -12.83 5.40 -7.95
CA TRP A 506 -11.46 5.77 -8.31
C TRP A 506 -11.17 7.26 -8.09
N VAL A 507 -12.14 8.11 -8.37
CA VAL A 507 -12.12 9.53 -8.06
C VAL A 507 -13.36 9.85 -7.23
N ALA A 508 -13.19 10.23 -5.98
CA ALA A 508 -14.27 10.58 -5.07
C ALA A 508 -15.06 11.79 -5.61
N GLN A 509 -16.36 11.57 -5.86
CA GLN A 509 -17.26 12.58 -6.41
C GLN A 509 -18.02 13.37 -5.32
N GLU A 510 -17.88 12.96 -4.06
CA GLU A 510 -18.60 13.48 -2.89
C GLU A 510 -17.81 14.57 -2.15
N THR A 511 -16.63 14.92 -2.67
CA THR A 511 -15.66 15.78 -1.97
C THR A 511 -15.55 17.16 -2.60
N PHE A 512 -15.47 18.16 -1.73
CA PHE A 512 -15.38 19.56 -2.12
C PHE A 512 -14.24 20.26 -1.35
N ARG A 513 -13.45 21.08 -2.04
CA ARG A 513 -12.55 22.03 -1.39
C ARG A 513 -13.33 23.27 -1.04
N ARG A 514 -13.32 23.62 0.22
CA ARG A 514 -13.97 24.82 0.74
C ARG A 514 -12.95 25.96 0.83
N THR A 515 -13.30 27.11 0.28
CA THR A 515 -12.60 28.36 0.52
C THR A 515 -13.48 29.25 1.40
N ARG A 516 -12.98 29.64 2.56
CA ARG A 516 -13.64 30.58 3.47
C ARG A 516 -13.29 32.00 3.07
N GLU A 517 -14.30 32.86 2.90
CA GLU A 517 -14.12 34.26 2.54
C GLU A 517 -14.33 35.20 3.75
N PRO A 518 -13.77 36.41 3.71
CA PRO A 518 -14.11 37.46 4.66
C PRO A 518 -15.62 37.66 4.72
N GLY A 519 -16.23 37.61 5.89
CA GLY A 519 -17.71 37.69 6.03
C GLY A 519 -18.39 36.34 6.26
N GLY A 520 -17.63 35.22 6.33
CA GLY A 520 -18.16 33.91 6.69
C GLY A 520 -18.84 33.15 5.56
N THR A 521 -18.70 33.61 4.33
CA THR A 521 -19.20 32.87 3.15
C THR A 521 -18.22 31.79 2.70
N TRP A 522 -18.74 30.75 2.05
CA TRP A 522 -17.97 29.66 1.48
C TRP A 522 -18.03 29.67 -0.04
N ARG A 523 -16.92 29.36 -0.68
CA ARG A 523 -16.93 28.88 -2.06
C ARG A 523 -16.53 27.41 -2.07
N LEU A 524 -17.20 26.64 -2.92
CA LEU A 524 -16.98 25.20 -3.05
C LEU A 524 -16.44 24.88 -4.44
N GLN A 525 -15.37 24.07 -4.45
CA GLN A 525 -14.81 23.47 -5.66
C GLN A 525 -14.93 21.95 -5.51
N HIS A 526 -15.56 21.31 -6.47
CA HIS A 526 -15.67 19.85 -6.53
C HIS A 526 -14.31 19.25 -6.89
N LEU A 527 -13.74 18.40 -6.02
CA LEU A 527 -12.40 17.86 -6.21
C LEU A 527 -12.31 16.88 -7.38
N GLY A 528 -13.31 16.01 -7.53
CA GLY A 528 -13.29 15.00 -8.59
C GLY A 528 -13.22 15.55 -10.01
N SER A 529 -13.69 16.78 -10.25
CA SER A 529 -13.65 17.41 -11.58
C SER A 529 -12.87 18.73 -11.65
N GLY A 530 -12.39 19.25 -10.50
CA GLY A 530 -11.78 20.57 -10.41
C GLY A 530 -12.74 21.75 -10.69
N ARG A 531 -14.04 21.47 -10.89
CA ARG A 531 -15.06 22.47 -11.27
C ARG A 531 -15.58 23.20 -10.04
N SER A 532 -16.01 24.45 -10.22
CA SER A 532 -16.62 25.27 -9.18
C SER A 532 -18.12 24.98 -9.04
N VAL A 533 -18.65 25.07 -7.82
CA VAL A 533 -20.09 24.98 -7.57
C VAL A 533 -20.75 26.32 -7.88
N GLY A 534 -21.72 26.30 -8.75
CA GLY A 534 -22.51 27.45 -9.17
C GLY A 534 -24.02 27.19 -9.10
N VAL A 535 -24.84 28.21 -9.40
CA VAL A 535 -26.32 28.11 -9.48
C VAL A 535 -26.76 28.27 -10.92
N GLU A 536 -27.59 27.35 -11.41
CA GLU A 536 -28.20 27.48 -12.72
C GLU A 536 -29.34 28.51 -12.69
N HIS A 537 -29.27 29.50 -13.57
CA HIS A 537 -30.22 30.63 -13.57
C HIS A 537 -31.70 30.22 -13.68
N ARG A 538 -32.01 29.27 -14.56
CA ARG A 538 -33.40 28.90 -14.85
C ARG A 538 -34.02 28.00 -13.80
N SER A 539 -33.32 27.00 -13.36
CA SER A 539 -33.83 25.96 -12.44
C SER A 539 -33.53 26.26 -10.97
N GLY A 540 -32.56 27.14 -10.69
CA GLY A 540 -31.98 27.31 -9.35
C GLY A 540 -31.14 26.16 -8.90
N ALA A 541 -30.90 25.11 -9.71
CA ALA A 541 -30.11 23.94 -9.33
C ALA A 541 -28.65 24.31 -9.05
N LEU A 542 -28.07 23.70 -8.02
CA LEU A 542 -26.62 23.73 -7.83
C LEU A 542 -25.98 22.85 -8.92
N VAL A 543 -25.00 23.39 -9.62
CA VAL A 543 -24.37 22.73 -10.77
C VAL A 543 -22.85 22.93 -10.74
N LEU A 544 -22.14 22.00 -11.36
CA LEU A 544 -20.69 22.14 -11.60
C LEU A 544 -20.43 23.02 -12.83
N ARG A 545 -19.60 24.02 -12.67
CA ARG A 545 -19.20 24.97 -13.72
C ARG A 545 -17.68 24.94 -13.90
N ASP A 546 -17.23 25.21 -15.12
CA ASP A 546 -15.79 25.35 -15.39
C ASP A 546 -15.17 26.39 -14.45
N HIS A 547 -13.99 26.05 -13.92
CA HIS A 547 -13.28 26.89 -12.99
C HIS A 547 -12.76 28.15 -13.72
N ARG A 548 -13.49 29.26 -13.59
CA ARG A 548 -13.11 30.59 -14.10
C ARG A 548 -13.24 31.58 -12.95
N PRO A 549 -12.47 32.66 -12.93
CA PRO A 549 -12.68 33.73 -11.96
C PRO A 549 -14.14 34.17 -11.93
N GLY A 550 -14.79 34.11 -10.75
CA GLY A 550 -16.20 34.45 -10.57
C GLY A 550 -17.23 33.36 -10.90
N SER A 551 -16.84 32.16 -11.34
CA SER A 551 -17.78 31.07 -11.61
C SER A 551 -18.31 30.39 -10.33
N ALA A 552 -17.54 30.38 -9.25
CA ALA A 552 -17.96 29.89 -7.96
C ALA A 552 -18.88 30.88 -7.25
N VAL A 553 -20.04 30.39 -6.82
CA VAL A 553 -21.00 31.21 -6.06
C VAL A 553 -20.58 31.28 -4.60
N PRO A 554 -20.63 32.49 -3.95
CA PRO A 554 -20.45 32.58 -2.51
C PRO A 554 -21.72 32.08 -1.80
N PHE A 555 -21.54 31.07 -0.93
CA PHE A 555 -22.63 30.56 -0.10
C PHE A 555 -22.58 31.24 1.27
N THR A 556 -23.67 31.87 1.68
CA THR A 556 -23.86 32.26 3.08
C THR A 556 -24.18 31.01 3.88
N VAL A 557 -23.47 30.82 4.98
CA VAL A 557 -23.62 29.66 5.86
C VAL A 557 -24.40 30.07 7.10
N THR A 558 -25.44 29.31 7.41
CA THR A 558 -26.15 29.43 8.67
C THR A 558 -25.87 28.17 9.49
N GLU A 559 -25.18 28.32 10.59
CA GLU A 559 -24.92 27.23 11.53
C GLU A 559 -26.14 27.04 12.44
N HIS A 560 -26.59 25.81 12.58
CA HIS A 560 -27.71 25.43 13.44
C HIS A 560 -27.25 24.75 14.72
N GLN A 561 -26.15 24.04 14.61
CA GLN A 561 -25.48 23.37 15.71
C GLN A 561 -24.02 23.17 15.33
N SER A 562 -23.11 23.54 16.20
CA SER A 562 -21.69 23.18 16.01
C SER A 562 -21.44 21.74 16.45
N GLY A 563 -20.45 21.10 15.83
CA GLY A 563 -19.98 19.78 16.25
C GLY A 563 -19.52 19.76 17.71
N ARG A 564 -18.95 20.87 18.17
CA ARG A 564 -18.59 21.08 19.58
C ARG A 564 -19.80 21.03 20.51
N GLU A 565 -20.87 21.74 20.19
CA GLU A 565 -22.11 21.71 21.00
C GLU A 565 -22.73 20.31 21.01
N ALA A 566 -22.70 19.62 19.88
CA ALA A 566 -23.17 18.24 19.77
C ALA A 566 -22.31 17.28 20.62
N PHE A 567 -20.98 17.46 20.62
CA PHE A 567 -20.06 16.73 21.50
C PHE A 567 -20.41 16.97 22.98
N ASP A 568 -20.50 18.23 23.41
CA ASP A 568 -20.75 18.62 24.80
C ASP A 568 -22.12 18.13 25.30
N ALA A 569 -23.12 18.17 24.43
CA ALA A 569 -24.45 17.68 24.77
C ALA A 569 -24.48 16.17 25.01
N ALA A 570 -23.76 15.40 24.20
CA ALA A 570 -23.68 13.95 24.32
C ALA A 570 -22.79 13.51 25.49
N ALA A 571 -21.67 14.20 25.72
CA ALA A 571 -20.74 13.93 26.83
C ALA A 571 -21.33 14.30 28.21
N ARG A 572 -22.37 15.13 28.25
CA ARG A 572 -22.93 15.60 29.54
C ARG A 572 -23.49 14.46 30.37
N GLY A 573 -22.93 14.30 31.55
CA GLY A 573 -23.30 13.26 32.54
C GLY A 573 -22.89 11.86 32.10
N ALA A 574 -22.01 11.71 31.10
CA ALA A 574 -21.40 10.44 30.79
C ALA A 574 -20.26 10.13 31.79
N GLU A 575 -20.19 8.88 32.20
CA GLU A 575 -19.12 8.34 33.03
C GLU A 575 -17.92 7.94 32.15
N THR A 576 -18.20 7.58 30.90
CA THR A 576 -17.17 7.28 29.90
C THR A 576 -17.49 7.98 28.59
N VAL A 577 -16.48 8.54 27.94
CA VAL A 577 -16.57 9.11 26.60
C VAL A 577 -15.60 8.39 25.67
N VAL A 578 -16.15 7.76 24.63
CA VAL A 578 -15.41 7.11 23.55
C VAL A 578 -15.50 8.01 22.32
N LEU A 579 -14.40 8.58 21.90
CA LEU A 579 -14.30 9.37 20.65
C LEU A 579 -13.65 8.53 19.56
N VAL A 580 -14.31 8.40 18.42
CA VAL A 580 -13.84 7.62 17.29
C VAL A 580 -13.48 8.55 16.15
N LEU A 581 -12.20 8.59 15.83
CA LEU A 581 -11.61 9.39 14.74
C LEU A 581 -10.93 8.48 13.72
N GLY A 582 -10.44 9.05 12.63
CA GLY A 582 -9.68 8.33 11.61
C GLY A 582 -9.77 9.00 10.24
N ASN A 583 -9.20 8.34 9.23
CA ASN A 583 -9.24 8.81 7.86
C ASN A 583 -10.49 8.29 7.11
N ASP A 584 -10.69 8.84 5.92
CA ASP A 584 -11.44 8.19 4.84
C ASP A 584 -10.44 7.63 3.85
N PRO A 585 -10.53 6.33 3.48
CA PRO A 585 -9.51 5.70 2.63
C PRO A 585 -9.48 6.22 1.17
N HIS A 586 -10.39 7.12 0.80
CA HIS A 586 -10.40 7.75 -0.52
C HIS A 586 -9.86 9.19 -0.52
N VAL A 587 -9.39 9.71 0.65
CA VAL A 587 -9.01 11.12 0.78
C VAL A 587 -7.70 11.24 1.56
N HIS A 588 -6.75 12.04 1.04
CA HIS A 588 -5.44 12.30 1.66
C HIS A 588 -4.61 11.05 1.97
N GLY A 589 -4.33 10.31 0.97
CA GLY A 589 -3.60 9.03 1.01
C GLY A 589 -4.47 7.92 0.45
N ARG A 590 -4.20 7.56 -0.78
CA ARG A 590 -4.87 6.52 -1.55
C ARG A 590 -4.00 6.19 -2.75
N GLU A 591 -4.36 5.21 -3.53
CA GLU A 591 -3.72 5.00 -4.81
C GLU A 591 -3.75 6.29 -5.66
N THR A 592 -2.62 6.66 -6.22
CA THR A 592 -2.29 7.91 -6.93
C THR A 592 -2.08 9.17 -6.08
N GLU A 593 -2.13 9.07 -4.76
CA GLU A 593 -1.97 10.25 -3.88
C GLU A 593 -1.29 9.87 -2.56
N ASP A 594 -0.04 10.31 -2.36
CA ASP A 594 0.63 10.20 -1.06
C ASP A 594 -0.01 11.14 -0.03
N ARG A 595 0.14 10.81 1.24
CA ARG A 595 -0.31 11.66 2.34
C ARG A 595 0.51 12.94 2.41
N PRO A 596 -0.11 14.09 2.71
CA PRO A 596 0.63 15.35 2.88
C PRO A 596 1.50 15.35 4.15
N ASP A 597 1.03 14.74 5.25
CA ASP A 597 1.75 14.61 6.52
C ASP A 597 1.14 13.50 7.41
N VAL A 598 1.71 13.30 8.59
CA VAL A 598 1.24 12.31 9.59
C VAL A 598 0.38 12.90 10.70
N ARG A 599 0.00 14.17 10.64
CA ARG A 599 -0.79 14.83 11.70
C ARG A 599 -2.26 14.45 11.59
N LEU A 600 -2.93 14.48 12.73
CA LEU A 600 -4.39 14.45 12.72
C LEU A 600 -4.92 15.72 12.03
N PRO A 601 -5.92 15.63 11.14
CA PRO A 601 -6.61 16.79 10.59
C PRO A 601 -7.06 17.73 11.70
N ALA A 602 -6.96 19.05 11.49
CA ALA A 602 -7.22 20.04 12.53
C ALA A 602 -8.59 19.89 13.23
N PRO A 603 -9.71 19.58 12.54
CA PRO A 603 -10.98 19.32 13.21
C PRO A 603 -10.97 18.06 14.07
N ALA A 604 -10.34 16.99 13.61
CA ALA A 604 -10.18 15.74 14.37
C ALA A 604 -9.32 15.98 15.62
N ARG A 605 -8.23 16.74 15.47
CA ARG A 605 -7.39 17.15 16.59
C ARG A 605 -8.18 17.98 17.61
N ALA A 606 -8.96 18.96 17.17
CA ALA A 606 -9.77 19.78 18.06
C ALA A 606 -10.79 18.95 18.87
N ALA A 607 -11.37 17.91 18.25
CA ALA A 607 -12.24 16.98 18.95
C ALA A 607 -11.49 16.14 20.00
N ALA A 608 -10.27 15.65 19.66
CA ALA A 608 -9.43 14.89 20.59
C ALA A 608 -8.91 15.76 21.75
N GLU A 609 -8.56 17.02 21.50
CA GLU A 609 -8.21 18.00 22.53
C GLU A 609 -9.41 18.24 23.48
N ARG A 610 -10.62 18.26 22.95
CA ARG A 610 -11.82 18.39 23.76
C ARG A 610 -12.06 17.16 24.63
N LEU A 611 -11.83 15.94 24.09
CA LEU A 611 -11.85 14.71 24.88
C LEU A 611 -10.85 14.78 26.05
N ALA A 612 -9.62 15.20 25.75
CA ALA A 612 -8.55 15.34 26.75
C ALA A 612 -8.79 16.45 27.80
N ALA A 613 -9.73 17.34 27.53
CA ALA A 613 -10.10 18.42 28.43
C ALA A 613 -11.34 18.11 29.31
N LEU A 614 -11.90 16.90 29.20
CA LEU A 614 -13.00 16.47 30.10
C LEU A 614 -12.49 16.33 31.53
N PRO A 615 -13.41 16.45 32.56
CA PRO A 615 -13.05 16.26 33.94
C PRO A 615 -12.38 14.92 34.25
N ASP A 616 -11.48 14.88 35.22
CA ASP A 616 -10.71 13.68 35.59
C ASP A 616 -11.57 12.49 36.08
N ASP A 617 -12.81 12.74 36.47
CA ASP A 617 -13.76 11.69 36.88
C ASP A 617 -14.49 11.03 35.67
N VAL A 618 -14.30 11.55 34.47
CA VAL A 618 -14.81 10.98 33.21
C VAL A 618 -13.73 10.15 32.58
N ALA A 619 -13.99 8.84 32.41
CA ALA A 619 -13.07 7.98 31.67
C ALA A 619 -13.08 8.34 30.17
N THR A 620 -11.90 8.47 29.57
CA THR A 620 -11.77 8.90 28.17
C THR A 620 -11.06 7.85 27.33
N VAL A 621 -11.64 7.51 26.18
CA VAL A 621 -11.08 6.56 25.22
C VAL A 621 -11.07 7.20 23.83
N LEU A 622 -9.89 7.27 23.23
CA LEU A 622 -9.70 7.64 21.83
C LEU A 622 -9.53 6.39 20.99
N VAL A 623 -10.42 6.18 20.02
CA VAL A 623 -10.31 5.12 19.04
C VAL A 623 -9.94 5.75 17.69
N LEU A 624 -8.85 5.27 17.10
CA LEU A 624 -8.39 5.68 15.78
C LEU A 624 -8.65 4.55 14.79
N ILE A 625 -9.53 4.78 13.82
CA ILE A 625 -9.76 3.85 12.69
C ILE A 625 -9.06 4.45 11.49
N SER A 626 -7.89 3.90 11.14
CA SER A 626 -7.08 4.50 10.09
C SER A 626 -6.17 3.49 9.36
N SER A 627 -5.99 3.74 8.07
CA SER A 627 -5.02 3.02 7.22
C SER A 627 -3.56 3.37 7.54
N TYR A 628 -3.31 4.37 8.36
CA TYR A 628 -2.01 5.03 8.52
C TYR A 628 -1.66 5.33 9.97
N PRO A 629 -0.35 5.49 10.28
CA PRO A 629 0.08 6.07 11.54
C PRO A 629 -0.26 7.57 11.62
N TYR A 630 -0.51 8.05 12.86
CA TYR A 630 -0.68 9.46 13.17
C TYR A 630 0.31 9.92 14.25
N ASP A 631 0.85 11.13 14.10
CA ASP A 631 1.45 11.86 15.24
C ASP A 631 0.31 12.41 16.10
N LEU A 632 0.20 11.90 17.30
CA LEU A 632 -0.83 12.30 18.26
C LEU A 632 -0.45 13.55 19.07
N GLU A 633 0.78 14.05 18.88
CA GLU A 633 1.30 15.29 19.51
C GLU A 633 1.06 15.36 21.03
N GLY A 634 1.18 14.20 21.72
CA GLY A 634 1.05 14.05 23.15
C GLY A 634 -0.39 13.86 23.67
N LEU A 635 -1.37 13.65 22.79
CA LEU A 635 -2.75 13.32 23.20
C LEU A 635 -2.80 11.99 23.98
N GLU A 636 -1.95 11.03 23.65
CA GLU A 636 -1.87 9.73 24.31
C GLU A 636 -1.44 9.82 25.77
N ASP A 637 -0.80 10.92 26.17
CA ASP A 637 -0.43 11.20 27.56
C ASP A 637 -1.53 11.95 28.32
N ARG A 638 -2.62 12.34 27.65
CA ARG A 638 -3.69 13.20 28.20
C ARG A 638 -5.07 12.52 28.21
N VAL A 639 -5.30 11.51 27.36
CA VAL A 639 -6.52 10.71 27.37
C VAL A 639 -6.32 9.43 28.17
N GLY A 640 -7.40 8.82 28.66
CA GLY A 640 -7.35 7.62 29.48
C GLY A 640 -6.81 6.40 28.77
N ALA A 641 -7.24 6.19 27.51
CA ALA A 641 -6.74 5.12 26.65
C ALA A 641 -6.78 5.53 25.16
N VAL A 642 -5.85 4.97 24.36
CA VAL A 642 -5.81 5.11 22.90
C VAL A 642 -5.79 3.73 22.27
N VAL A 643 -6.72 3.49 21.34
CA VAL A 643 -6.85 2.25 20.57
C VAL A 643 -6.71 2.58 19.11
N TRP A 644 -5.94 1.79 18.38
CA TRP A 644 -5.89 1.84 16.91
C TRP A 644 -6.48 0.59 16.28
N SER A 645 -7.21 0.76 15.21
CA SER A 645 -7.64 -0.28 14.27
C SER A 645 -7.42 0.24 12.84
N SER A 646 -7.08 -0.62 11.90
CA SER A 646 -7.30 -0.29 10.49
C SER A 646 -8.80 -0.25 10.20
N HIS A 647 -9.20 0.06 8.95
CA HIS A 647 -10.55 -0.26 8.51
C HIS A 647 -10.68 -1.77 8.48
N ALA A 648 -11.43 -2.31 9.47
CA ALA A 648 -11.37 -3.73 9.81
C ALA A 648 -12.49 -4.57 9.16
N GLY A 649 -13.02 -4.09 8.03
CA GLY A 649 -14.02 -4.79 7.25
C GLY A 649 -15.38 -4.92 7.96
N GLU A 650 -16.16 -5.92 7.58
CA GLU A 650 -17.55 -6.04 8.03
C GLU A 650 -17.70 -6.26 9.54
N ALA A 651 -16.69 -6.83 10.20
CA ALA A 651 -16.70 -7.11 11.63
C ALA A 651 -16.13 -6.00 12.52
N GLU A 652 -15.71 -4.84 11.98
CA GLU A 652 -15.03 -3.75 12.68
C GLU A 652 -15.70 -3.33 13.99
N GLY A 653 -16.96 -2.94 13.94
CA GLY A 653 -17.64 -2.43 15.14
C GLY A 653 -17.89 -3.52 16.17
N THR A 654 -18.17 -4.75 15.76
CA THR A 654 -18.38 -5.88 16.68
C THR A 654 -17.10 -6.30 17.38
N ALA A 655 -15.98 -6.32 16.69
CA ALA A 655 -14.66 -6.64 17.24
C ALA A 655 -14.21 -5.56 18.24
N LEU A 656 -14.30 -4.29 17.85
CA LEU A 656 -13.97 -3.15 18.73
C LEU A 656 -14.86 -3.14 19.97
N ALA A 657 -16.17 -3.40 19.83
CA ALA A 657 -17.07 -3.48 20.99
C ALA A 657 -16.68 -4.60 21.94
N ASP A 658 -16.25 -5.77 21.45
CA ASP A 658 -15.77 -6.87 22.28
C ASP A 658 -14.51 -6.50 23.07
N LEU A 659 -13.57 -5.82 22.42
CA LEU A 659 -12.32 -5.38 23.03
C LEU A 659 -12.56 -4.28 24.08
N LEU A 660 -13.35 -3.27 23.70
CA LEU A 660 -13.65 -2.15 24.60
C LEU A 660 -14.43 -2.57 25.85
N THR A 661 -15.35 -3.53 25.70
CA THR A 661 -16.13 -4.05 26.86
C THR A 661 -15.45 -5.19 27.62
N GLY A 662 -14.24 -5.58 27.23
CA GLY A 662 -13.49 -6.66 27.89
C GLY A 662 -14.03 -8.08 27.63
N ARG A 663 -14.87 -8.28 26.65
CA ARG A 663 -15.26 -9.62 26.19
C ARG A 663 -14.11 -10.36 25.47
N ARG A 664 -13.15 -9.59 24.95
CA ARG A 664 -11.90 -10.07 24.36
C ARG A 664 -10.75 -9.20 24.86
N SER A 665 -9.55 -9.74 24.83
CA SER A 665 -8.32 -9.04 25.19
C SER A 665 -7.60 -8.50 23.98
N PHE A 666 -6.99 -7.31 24.11
CA PHE A 666 -6.08 -6.78 23.09
C PHE A 666 -4.82 -7.65 23.00
N SER A 667 -4.44 -8.00 21.79
CA SER A 667 -3.20 -8.74 21.51
C SER A 667 -2.39 -8.15 20.35
N GLY A 668 -2.99 -7.28 19.56
CA GLY A 668 -2.34 -6.67 18.39
C GLY A 668 -1.07 -5.92 18.70
N ARG A 669 -0.11 -5.94 17.77
CA ARG A 669 1.16 -5.22 17.81
C ARG A 669 1.38 -4.48 16.50
N LEU A 670 1.90 -3.26 16.57
CA LEU A 670 2.19 -2.47 15.38
C LEU A 670 3.17 -3.20 14.46
N ALA A 671 2.83 -3.31 13.20
CA ALA A 671 3.70 -3.83 12.15
C ALA A 671 4.47 -2.72 11.41
N GLN A 672 4.25 -1.47 11.81
CA GLN A 672 4.91 -0.27 11.33
C GLN A 672 5.19 0.66 12.50
N THR A 673 6.35 1.32 12.49
CA THR A 673 6.68 2.38 13.44
C THR A 673 5.76 3.58 13.25
N TRP A 674 5.19 4.07 14.34
CA TRP A 674 4.51 5.36 14.35
C TRP A 674 5.50 6.45 14.65
N PRO A 675 5.75 7.38 13.73
CA PRO A 675 6.78 8.39 13.90
C PRO A 675 6.41 9.38 14.99
N GLY A 676 7.44 9.98 15.61
CA GLY A 676 7.29 11.15 16.43
C GLY A 676 7.20 12.44 15.60
N SER A 677 7.36 13.59 16.26
CA SER A 677 7.28 14.91 15.63
C SER A 677 8.52 15.31 14.82
N ALA A 678 9.53 14.46 14.73
CA ALA A 678 10.71 14.72 13.90
C ALA A 678 10.33 14.79 12.40
N PRO A 679 10.98 15.67 11.63
CA PRO A 679 10.74 15.72 10.19
C PRO A 679 11.03 14.37 9.52
N LEU A 680 10.09 13.93 8.69
CA LEU A 680 10.27 12.71 7.89
C LEU A 680 11.19 12.98 6.68
N PRO A 681 11.95 11.98 6.23
CA PRO A 681 12.67 12.06 4.95
C PRO A 681 11.67 12.18 3.78
N SER A 682 12.18 12.39 2.57
CA SER A 682 11.33 12.36 1.39
C SER A 682 10.77 10.95 1.15
N VAL A 683 9.49 10.85 0.78
CA VAL A 683 8.88 9.58 0.36
C VAL A 683 9.56 9.00 -0.89
N LEU A 684 10.23 9.84 -1.67
CA LEU A 684 10.97 9.46 -2.88
C LEU A 684 12.40 8.97 -2.59
N ASP A 685 12.88 9.05 -1.35
CA ASP A 685 14.20 8.54 -0.98
C ASP A 685 14.09 7.09 -0.47
N TYR A 686 14.53 6.15 -1.30
CA TYR A 686 14.42 4.71 -1.05
C TYR A 686 15.57 4.12 -0.22
N ASP A 687 16.62 4.89 0.09
CA ASP A 687 17.71 4.39 0.91
C ASP A 687 17.36 4.41 2.40
N VAL A 688 16.66 3.38 2.86
CA VAL A 688 16.26 3.21 4.27
C VAL A 688 17.45 3.19 5.23
N ILE A 689 18.67 2.91 4.74
CA ILE A 689 19.89 2.86 5.54
C ILE A 689 20.33 4.27 5.91
N THR A 690 20.34 5.19 4.95
CA THR A 690 20.81 6.56 5.16
C THR A 690 19.72 7.48 5.69
N THR A 691 18.46 7.26 5.27
CA THR A 691 17.32 8.05 5.72
C THR A 691 16.85 7.70 7.13
N SER A 692 17.18 6.50 7.61
CA SER A 692 16.67 5.99 8.90
C SER A 692 15.15 6.05 8.98
N SER A 693 14.45 5.78 7.87
CA SER A 693 12.99 5.89 7.76
C SER A 693 12.23 4.75 8.44
N THR A 694 12.95 3.75 8.96
CA THR A 694 12.38 2.58 9.66
C THR A 694 13.08 2.35 11.00
N TYR A 695 12.49 1.51 11.86
CA TYR A 695 13.09 1.14 13.14
C TYR A 695 14.47 0.50 13.00
N LEU A 696 14.76 -0.14 11.87
CA LEU A 696 16.03 -0.85 11.62
C LEU A 696 17.25 0.06 11.80
N TYR A 697 17.17 1.30 11.33
CA TYR A 697 18.31 2.24 11.32
C TYR A 697 18.12 3.44 12.25
N GLY A 698 17.03 3.48 13.02
CA GLY A 698 16.89 4.42 14.13
C GLY A 698 15.91 5.56 13.94
N GLN A 699 14.79 5.30 13.27
CA GLN A 699 13.67 6.25 13.22
C GLN A 699 13.24 6.63 14.65
N GLU A 700 13.04 7.92 14.90
CA GLU A 700 12.41 8.37 16.14
C GLU A 700 10.95 7.94 16.15
N ALA A 701 10.55 7.17 17.15
CA ALA A 701 9.24 6.57 17.25
C ALA A 701 8.43 7.15 18.40
N ARG A 702 7.19 7.52 18.14
CA ARG A 702 6.20 7.71 19.19
C ARG A 702 5.70 6.38 19.72
N PHE A 703 5.37 5.46 18.80
CA PHE A 703 5.15 4.06 19.13
C PHE A 703 6.07 3.19 18.29
N ALA A 704 6.89 2.40 18.96
CA ALA A 704 7.92 1.60 18.33
C ALA A 704 7.32 0.45 17.50
N PHE A 705 8.08 -0.04 16.52
CA PHE A 705 7.77 -1.29 15.82
C PHE A 705 7.55 -2.43 16.83
N GLY A 706 6.49 -3.20 16.64
CA GLY A 706 6.08 -4.27 17.56
C GLY A 706 5.35 -3.81 18.81
N HIS A 707 5.11 -2.50 18.98
CA HIS A 707 4.42 -1.96 20.16
C HIS A 707 2.95 -2.34 20.19
N GLY A 708 2.47 -2.64 21.38
CA GLY A 708 1.06 -2.85 21.72
C GLY A 708 0.92 -3.27 23.18
N LEU A 709 -0.11 -2.77 23.83
CA LEU A 709 -0.43 -3.09 25.21
C LEU A 709 -1.54 -4.15 25.29
N ALA A 710 -1.66 -4.78 26.45
CA ALA A 710 -2.78 -5.65 26.79
C ALA A 710 -3.36 -5.23 28.14
N ILE A 711 -4.68 -5.37 28.30
CA ILE A 711 -5.34 -5.14 29.59
C ILE A 711 -4.90 -6.20 30.58
N ASP A 712 -4.97 -7.44 30.17
CA ASP A 712 -4.50 -8.62 30.93
C ASP A 712 -3.22 -9.13 30.27
N ARG A 713 -2.07 -8.69 30.78
CA ARG A 713 -0.78 -9.05 30.21
C ARG A 713 -0.32 -10.40 30.77
N PRO A 714 0.01 -11.39 29.90
CA PRO A 714 0.67 -12.62 30.31
C PRO A 714 2.01 -12.34 31.02
N ARG A 715 2.35 -13.17 31.99
CA ARG A 715 3.65 -13.11 32.66
C ARG A 715 4.66 -13.93 31.89
N TRP A 716 5.83 -13.36 31.72
CA TRP A 716 7.00 -14.02 31.12
C TRP A 716 7.83 -14.59 32.28
N GLU A 717 7.69 -15.89 32.52
CA GLU A 717 8.33 -16.55 33.67
C GLU A 717 9.81 -16.84 33.41
N ARG A 718 10.13 -17.21 32.15
CA ARG A 718 11.48 -17.57 31.72
C ARG A 718 11.64 -17.31 30.24
N SER A 719 12.85 -16.91 29.83
CA SER A 719 13.27 -16.86 28.44
C SER A 719 14.72 -17.34 28.33
N GLU A 720 15.01 -18.20 27.37
CA GLU A 720 16.31 -18.77 27.10
C GLU A 720 16.64 -18.74 25.62
N VAL A 721 17.88 -18.51 25.29
CA VAL A 721 18.43 -18.57 23.93
C VAL A 721 19.63 -19.50 23.93
N THR A 722 19.60 -20.55 23.12
CA THR A 722 20.66 -21.52 23.00
C THR A 722 21.09 -21.65 21.54
N ALA A 723 22.39 -21.54 21.29
CA ALA A 723 22.94 -21.79 19.95
C ALA A 723 23.03 -23.31 19.73
N THR A 724 22.48 -23.74 18.59
CA THR A 724 22.53 -25.15 18.11
C THR A 724 23.25 -25.23 16.76
N ALA A 725 23.34 -26.38 16.13
CA ALA A 725 23.87 -26.49 14.78
C ALA A 725 22.98 -25.80 13.72
N ASP A 726 21.66 -25.81 13.95
CA ASP A 726 20.67 -25.33 12.97
C ASP A 726 20.29 -23.84 13.14
N GLY A 727 20.67 -23.21 14.25
CA GLY A 727 20.32 -21.82 14.55
C GLY A 727 20.24 -21.56 16.06
N LEU A 728 19.57 -20.47 16.41
CA LEU A 728 19.29 -20.11 17.80
C LEU A 728 17.92 -20.67 18.22
N GLN A 729 17.92 -21.60 19.15
CA GLN A 729 16.68 -22.06 19.77
C GLN A 729 16.29 -21.06 20.87
N VAL A 730 15.12 -20.46 20.72
CA VAL A 730 14.52 -19.54 21.69
C VAL A 730 13.36 -20.25 22.37
N GLU A 731 13.38 -20.25 23.69
CA GLU A 731 12.28 -20.82 24.50
C GLU A 731 11.78 -19.77 25.50
N VAL A 732 10.45 -19.52 25.49
CA VAL A 732 9.80 -18.58 26.39
C VAL A 732 8.65 -19.29 27.11
N THR A 733 8.66 -19.20 28.44
CA THR A 733 7.57 -19.73 29.27
C THR A 733 6.68 -18.59 29.73
N LEU A 734 5.40 -18.70 29.39
CA LEU A 734 4.36 -17.73 29.70
C LEU A 734 3.37 -18.33 30.71
N SER A 735 2.79 -17.49 31.57
CA SER A 735 1.67 -17.85 32.42
C SER A 735 0.58 -16.77 32.37
N PRO A 736 -0.70 -17.11 32.65
CA PRO A 736 -1.75 -16.10 32.70
C PRO A 736 -1.52 -15.12 33.86
N PRO A 737 -2.07 -13.90 33.78
CA PRO A 737 -2.03 -12.96 34.92
C PRO A 737 -2.83 -13.52 36.10
N PRO A 738 -2.50 -13.11 37.34
CA PRO A 738 -3.13 -13.63 38.56
C PRO A 738 -4.62 -13.28 38.68
N SER A 739 -5.02 -12.22 38.00
CA SER A 739 -6.43 -11.80 37.87
C SER A 739 -6.68 -11.34 36.47
N ARG A 740 -7.89 -11.63 35.96
CA ARG A 740 -8.30 -11.24 34.61
C ARG A 740 -9.42 -10.21 34.68
N HIS A 741 -9.36 -9.23 33.80
CA HIS A 741 -10.36 -8.18 33.62
C HIS A 741 -11.10 -8.35 32.27
N THR A 742 -10.57 -9.20 31.42
CA THR A 742 -11.14 -9.54 30.09
C THR A 742 -11.48 -11.03 30.01
N ALA A 743 -12.46 -11.35 29.19
CA ALA A 743 -12.82 -12.72 28.86
C ALA A 743 -12.09 -13.22 27.59
N GLY A 744 -12.38 -14.46 27.22
CA GLY A 744 -11.85 -15.10 26.01
C GLY A 744 -10.36 -15.46 26.08
N PRO A 745 -9.78 -15.97 24.98
CA PRO A 745 -8.39 -16.38 24.92
C PRO A 745 -7.45 -15.19 25.05
N LEU A 746 -6.29 -15.43 25.69
CA LEU A 746 -5.17 -14.48 25.73
C LEU A 746 -4.13 -14.91 24.70
N HIS A 747 -3.71 -14.00 23.87
CA HIS A 747 -2.59 -14.20 22.94
C HIS A 747 -1.41 -13.34 23.34
N GLU A 748 -0.20 -13.88 23.20
CA GLU A 748 1.05 -13.13 23.34
C GLU A 748 1.90 -13.34 22.10
N ILE A 749 2.60 -12.27 21.72
CA ILE A 749 3.52 -12.24 20.57
C ILE A 749 4.93 -12.15 21.11
N VAL A 750 5.69 -13.23 20.97
CA VAL A 750 7.11 -13.29 21.32
C VAL A 750 7.89 -12.76 20.14
N GLN A 751 8.64 -11.68 20.32
CA GLN A 751 9.46 -11.05 19.30
C GLN A 751 10.94 -11.25 19.64
N VAL A 752 11.76 -11.61 18.67
CA VAL A 752 13.19 -11.85 18.84
C VAL A 752 13.95 -10.91 17.93
N TYR A 753 14.78 -10.06 18.53
CA TYR A 753 15.59 -9.08 17.83
C TYR A 753 17.07 -9.38 17.99
N ALA A 754 17.85 -9.05 16.98
CA ALA A 754 19.31 -9.09 17.01
C ALA A 754 19.88 -7.67 16.92
N ASP A 755 20.75 -7.33 17.86
CA ASP A 755 21.62 -6.16 17.79
C ASP A 755 23.00 -6.66 17.40
N VAL A 756 23.39 -6.39 16.15
CA VAL A 756 24.66 -6.87 15.58
C VAL A 756 25.62 -5.69 15.50
N PRO A 757 26.66 -5.64 16.36
CA PRO A 757 27.65 -4.59 16.27
C PRO A 757 28.39 -4.61 14.92
N VAL A 758 28.68 -3.44 14.38
CA VAL A 758 29.41 -3.29 13.09
C VAL A 758 30.76 -4.03 13.12
N ASP A 759 31.42 -4.04 14.30
CA ASP A 759 32.67 -4.74 14.51
C ASP A 759 32.56 -6.28 14.47
N SER A 760 31.29 -6.81 14.46
CA SER A 760 31.07 -8.26 14.32
C SER A 760 31.17 -8.77 12.88
N PHE A 761 31.39 -7.90 11.91
CA PHE A 761 31.68 -8.27 10.53
C PHE A 761 33.18 -8.09 10.23
N SER A 762 33.74 -8.98 9.44
CA SER A 762 35.18 -8.96 9.08
C SER A 762 35.59 -7.70 8.32
N ARG A 763 34.65 -6.99 7.78
CA ARG A 763 34.85 -5.72 7.07
C ARG A 763 33.96 -4.63 7.67
N ARG A 764 34.53 -3.71 8.39
CA ARG A 764 33.92 -2.55 9.06
C ARG A 764 33.27 -1.51 8.10
N ARG A 765 32.88 -1.90 6.88
CA ARG A 765 32.46 -0.97 5.83
C ARG A 765 30.97 -0.76 5.74
N TYR A 766 30.16 -1.53 6.47
CA TYR A 766 28.71 -1.48 6.31
C TYR A 766 28.03 -0.92 7.55
N ALA A 767 27.05 -0.02 7.36
CA ALA A 767 26.13 0.33 8.42
C ALA A 767 25.30 -0.92 8.78
N ALA A 768 25.40 -1.41 10.01
CA ALA A 768 24.51 -2.48 10.47
C ALA A 768 23.19 -1.90 10.98
N PRO A 769 22.07 -2.60 10.86
CA PRO A 769 20.85 -2.22 11.56
C PRO A 769 21.12 -2.09 13.06
N ARG A 770 20.56 -1.07 13.71
CA ARG A 770 20.68 -0.91 15.18
C ARG A 770 20.05 -2.08 15.89
N THR A 771 18.93 -2.52 15.37
CA THR A 771 18.20 -3.71 15.79
C THR A 771 17.44 -4.26 14.60
N ARG A 772 17.26 -5.56 14.53
CA ARG A 772 16.51 -6.20 13.44
C ARG A 772 15.71 -7.37 14.00
N LEU A 773 14.46 -7.52 13.57
CA LEU A 773 13.66 -8.70 13.85
C LEU A 773 14.29 -9.91 13.17
N VAL A 774 14.52 -10.97 13.93
CA VAL A 774 15.11 -12.22 13.42
C VAL A 774 14.21 -13.43 13.65
N GLY A 775 13.16 -13.27 14.43
CA GLY A 775 12.14 -14.29 14.64
C GLY A 775 10.97 -13.76 15.45
N PHE A 776 9.83 -14.38 15.31
CA PHE A 776 8.64 -14.11 16.13
C PHE A 776 7.75 -15.35 16.19
N ALA A 777 6.89 -15.40 17.20
CA ALA A 777 5.84 -16.40 17.30
C ALA A 777 4.65 -15.84 18.07
N THR A 778 3.45 -16.13 17.59
CA THR A 778 2.20 -15.84 18.27
C THR A 778 1.68 -17.10 18.94
N SER A 779 1.23 -16.98 20.19
CA SER A 779 0.74 -18.13 20.94
C SER A 779 -0.44 -17.75 21.81
N GLU A 780 -1.43 -18.63 21.85
CA GLU A 780 -2.47 -18.60 22.88
C GLU A 780 -1.86 -19.03 24.24
N VAL A 781 -2.15 -18.25 25.28
CA VAL A 781 -1.66 -18.51 26.63
C VAL A 781 -2.72 -19.31 27.38
N ALA A 782 -2.31 -20.44 27.91
CA ALA A 782 -3.20 -21.32 28.67
C ALA A 782 -3.91 -20.57 29.82
N GLU A 783 -5.18 -20.87 30.05
CA GLU A 783 -5.97 -20.25 31.14
C GLU A 783 -5.41 -20.59 32.52
N GLN A 784 -4.78 -21.74 32.67
CA GLN A 784 -4.12 -22.21 33.88
C GLN A 784 -2.80 -22.89 33.53
N GLY A 785 -1.82 -22.79 34.43
CA GLY A 785 -0.48 -23.36 34.21
C GLY A 785 0.40 -22.46 33.35
N THR A 786 1.25 -23.09 32.55
CA THR A 786 2.22 -22.40 31.70
C THR A 786 2.12 -22.83 30.24
N THR A 787 2.37 -21.89 29.34
CA THR A 787 2.54 -22.14 27.90
C THR A 787 4.00 -21.93 27.55
N THR A 788 4.60 -22.87 26.83
CA THR A 788 5.98 -22.73 26.34
C THR A 788 5.98 -22.46 24.85
N VAL A 789 6.48 -21.29 24.48
CA VAL A 789 6.69 -20.87 23.08
C VAL A 789 8.11 -21.26 22.69
N ARG A 790 8.28 -21.96 21.57
CA ARG A 790 9.57 -22.38 21.02
C ARG A 790 9.67 -21.91 19.59
N LEU A 791 10.78 -21.26 19.26
CA LEU A 791 11.09 -20.90 17.89
C LEU A 791 12.57 -21.14 17.59
N LEU A 792 12.85 -21.46 16.35
CA LEU A 792 14.20 -21.57 15.80
C LEU A 792 14.47 -20.35 14.95
N VAL A 793 15.53 -19.61 15.28
CA VAL A 793 16.06 -18.51 14.47
C VAL A 793 17.27 -19.03 13.71
N PRO A 794 17.16 -19.26 12.41
CA PRO A 794 18.32 -19.69 11.60
C PRO A 794 19.41 -18.63 11.60
N PHE A 795 20.67 -19.06 11.52
CA PHE A 795 21.81 -18.12 11.55
C PHE A 795 21.85 -17.17 10.34
N ASP A 796 21.32 -17.56 9.20
CA ASP A 796 21.21 -16.73 8.01
C ASP A 796 20.40 -15.44 8.24
N ARG A 797 19.48 -15.44 9.22
CA ARG A 797 18.74 -14.25 9.67
C ARG A 797 19.64 -13.18 10.30
N LEU A 798 20.88 -13.54 10.66
CA LEU A 798 21.91 -12.62 11.19
C LEU A 798 22.82 -12.07 10.09
N ALA A 799 22.73 -12.59 8.86
CA ALA A 799 23.61 -12.19 7.77
C ALA A 799 23.27 -10.80 7.23
N LEU A 800 24.29 -10.09 6.75
CA LEU A 800 24.15 -8.87 5.94
C LEU A 800 24.66 -9.14 4.52
N PHE A 801 24.08 -8.47 3.55
CA PHE A 801 24.54 -8.55 2.17
C PHE A 801 25.83 -7.75 2.00
N ALA A 802 26.86 -8.38 1.47
CA ALA A 802 28.16 -7.80 1.19
C ALA A 802 28.27 -7.47 -0.32
N PRO A 803 28.09 -6.20 -0.74
CA PRO A 803 28.06 -5.81 -2.15
C PRO A 803 29.35 -6.11 -2.90
N ASP A 804 30.50 -6.03 -2.22
CA ASP A 804 31.82 -6.29 -2.79
C ASP A 804 32.10 -7.78 -3.09
N ARG A 805 31.25 -8.68 -2.58
CA ARG A 805 31.32 -10.13 -2.81
C ARG A 805 30.09 -10.66 -3.53
N GLU A 806 29.08 -9.80 -3.74
CA GLU A 806 27.77 -10.19 -4.23
C GLU A 806 27.16 -11.37 -3.47
N GLY A 807 27.29 -11.36 -2.12
CA GLY A 807 26.86 -12.46 -1.28
C GLY A 807 26.59 -12.05 0.17
N TRP A 808 26.14 -13.01 0.97
CA TRP A 808 25.80 -12.79 2.38
C TRP A 808 26.99 -13.06 3.30
N GLU A 809 27.16 -12.25 4.33
CA GLU A 809 28.17 -12.38 5.36
C GLU A 809 27.53 -12.55 6.73
N LEU A 810 27.90 -13.63 7.44
CA LEU A 810 27.50 -13.87 8.82
C LEU A 810 28.44 -13.13 9.78
N PRO A 811 27.94 -12.63 10.93
CA PRO A 811 28.80 -12.00 11.93
C PRO A 811 29.79 -13.01 12.53
N ASP A 812 31.04 -12.59 12.70
CA ASP A 812 32.10 -13.36 13.34
C ASP A 812 32.38 -12.95 14.80
N GLY A 813 31.75 -11.88 15.25
CA GLY A 813 31.75 -11.34 16.60
C GLY A 813 30.52 -11.71 17.43
N PRO A 814 30.41 -11.17 18.65
CA PRO A 814 29.25 -11.35 19.50
C PRO A 814 28.05 -10.61 18.93
N VAL A 815 26.89 -11.22 19.08
CA VAL A 815 25.58 -10.67 18.72
C VAL A 815 24.69 -10.70 19.95
N THR A 816 24.00 -9.60 20.25
CA THR A 816 23.02 -9.57 21.33
C THR A 816 21.66 -9.96 20.78
N ILE A 817 21.10 -11.04 21.28
CA ILE A 817 19.74 -11.48 20.98
C ILE A 817 18.82 -10.99 22.10
N ARG A 818 17.83 -10.18 21.75
CA ARG A 818 16.81 -9.69 22.68
C ARG A 818 15.51 -10.44 22.45
N VAL A 819 14.99 -11.03 23.51
CA VAL A 819 13.63 -11.60 23.52
C VAL A 819 12.74 -10.53 24.11
N ALA A 820 11.75 -10.07 23.35
CA ALA A 820 11.13 -8.78 23.56
C ALA A 820 9.61 -8.78 23.28
N ARG A 821 8.92 -7.73 23.72
CA ARG A 821 7.52 -7.41 23.43
C ARG A 821 7.39 -6.39 22.31
N SER A 822 8.45 -5.64 22.05
CA SER A 822 8.59 -4.70 20.93
C SER A 822 10.07 -4.46 20.65
N SER A 823 10.38 -3.73 19.61
CA SER A 823 11.76 -3.35 19.27
C SER A 823 12.48 -2.56 20.39
N THR A 824 11.71 -1.98 21.31
CA THR A 824 12.24 -1.18 22.44
C THR A 824 11.94 -1.76 23.84
N ASP A 825 11.10 -2.80 23.96
CA ASP A 825 10.70 -3.43 25.24
C ASP A 825 11.28 -4.85 25.33
N ALA A 826 12.57 -4.95 25.62
CA ALA A 826 13.25 -6.22 25.82
C ALA A 826 12.94 -6.82 27.22
N VAL A 827 12.54 -8.10 27.23
CA VAL A 827 12.35 -8.89 28.46
C VAL A 827 13.65 -9.51 28.93
N SER A 828 14.46 -10.01 27.99
CA SER A 828 15.78 -10.55 28.24
C SER A 828 16.74 -10.27 27.09
N SER A 829 18.05 -10.35 27.39
CA SER A 829 19.14 -10.18 26.42
C SER A 829 20.18 -11.25 26.63
N HIS A 830 20.64 -11.86 25.54
CA HIS A 830 21.56 -12.97 25.52
C HIS A 830 22.69 -12.70 24.51
N GLU A 831 23.94 -12.82 24.95
CA GLU A 831 25.10 -12.73 24.04
C GLU A 831 25.32 -14.09 23.39
N VAL A 832 25.38 -14.14 22.08
CA VAL A 832 25.63 -15.35 21.30
C VAL A 832 26.69 -15.11 20.24
N ARG A 833 27.32 -16.20 19.75
CA ARG A 833 28.23 -16.17 18.60
C ARG A 833 27.80 -17.22 17.59
N VAL A 834 27.84 -16.84 16.31
CA VAL A 834 27.65 -17.83 15.24
C VAL A 834 28.82 -18.82 15.25
N PRO A 835 28.58 -20.13 15.27
CA PRO A 835 29.65 -21.14 15.27
C PRO A 835 30.54 -21.01 14.03
N ALA A 836 31.84 -21.24 14.19
CA ALA A 836 32.81 -21.10 13.09
C ALA A 836 32.49 -22.04 11.92
N VAL A 837 32.09 -23.26 12.19
CA VAL A 837 31.67 -24.22 11.16
C VAL A 837 30.51 -23.70 10.29
N VAL A 838 29.53 -23.05 10.91
CA VAL A 838 28.38 -22.46 10.17
C VAL A 838 28.85 -21.30 9.29
N ARG A 839 29.81 -20.51 9.76
CA ARG A 839 30.38 -19.40 8.98
C ARG A 839 31.21 -19.87 7.78
N GLU A 840 31.93 -21.01 7.93
CA GLU A 840 32.72 -21.63 6.85
C GLU A 840 31.81 -22.26 5.78
N GLU A 841 30.64 -22.78 6.20
CA GLU A 841 29.62 -23.35 5.35
C GLU A 841 28.57 -22.29 4.86
N ALA A 842 28.74 -21.01 5.25
CA ALA A 842 27.86 -19.95 4.86
C ALA A 842 27.67 -19.97 3.33
N PRO A 843 26.45 -19.81 2.84
CA PRO A 843 26.11 -20.12 1.46
C PRO A 843 27.06 -19.38 0.53
N VAL A 844 27.77 -20.14 -0.28
CA VAL A 844 28.36 -19.62 -1.51
C VAL A 844 27.24 -18.89 -2.23
N PRO A 845 27.41 -17.63 -2.61
CA PRO A 845 26.37 -16.92 -3.33
C PRO A 845 25.89 -17.84 -4.44
N PRO A 846 24.56 -17.92 -4.69
CA PRO A 846 24.07 -18.70 -5.81
C PRO A 846 24.93 -18.29 -7.00
N THR A 847 25.49 -19.28 -7.65
CA THR A 847 26.44 -19.17 -8.74
C THR A 847 26.22 -17.88 -9.49
N ARG A 848 27.29 -17.07 -9.62
CA ARG A 848 27.31 -15.77 -10.32
C ARG A 848 26.18 -15.76 -11.34
N PRO A 849 25.32 -14.74 -11.39
CA PRO A 849 24.38 -14.63 -12.47
C PRO A 849 25.17 -14.91 -13.73
N GLY A 850 24.82 -15.98 -14.43
CA GLY A 850 25.62 -16.44 -15.56
C GLY A 850 25.85 -15.19 -16.38
N ARG A 851 27.09 -14.83 -16.65
CA ARG A 851 27.41 -13.72 -17.53
C ARG A 851 26.45 -13.88 -18.68
N VAL A 852 25.50 -12.97 -18.81
CA VAL A 852 24.67 -12.90 -20.03
C VAL A 852 25.72 -12.91 -21.14
N PRO A 853 25.76 -13.92 -22.03
CA PRO A 853 26.79 -13.97 -23.04
C PRO A 853 26.83 -12.60 -23.69
N ALA A 854 28.01 -12.07 -23.96
CA ALA A 854 28.19 -10.77 -24.60
C ALA A 854 27.36 -10.63 -25.91
N GLU A 855 27.06 -11.76 -26.54
CA GLU A 855 26.12 -11.87 -27.67
C GLU A 855 24.67 -11.44 -27.35
N ARG A 856 24.14 -11.69 -26.12
CA ARG A 856 22.80 -11.18 -25.74
C ARG A 856 22.80 -9.71 -25.34
N ALA A 857 23.93 -9.17 -24.90
CA ALA A 857 24.07 -7.74 -24.66
C ALA A 857 24.12 -6.93 -25.96
N GLU A 858 24.61 -7.53 -27.03
CA GLU A 858 24.59 -6.90 -28.38
C GLU A 858 23.21 -6.95 -29.05
N GLU A 859 22.41 -8.00 -28.84
CA GLU A 859 21.04 -8.09 -29.40
C GLU A 859 20.05 -7.11 -28.75
N THR A 860 20.23 -6.77 -27.47
CA THR A 860 19.49 -5.65 -26.81
C THR A 860 19.95 -4.27 -27.29
N SER A 861 21.10 -4.17 -27.95
CA SER A 861 21.73 -2.90 -28.32
C SER A 861 21.12 -2.24 -29.56
N GLY A 862 20.24 -2.91 -30.31
CA GLY A 862 19.62 -2.33 -31.52
C GLY A 862 18.64 -1.19 -31.27
N LEU A 863 17.92 -1.22 -30.17
CA LEU A 863 16.86 -0.24 -29.82
C LEU A 863 17.31 0.84 -28.84
N ALA A 864 18.40 0.63 -28.14
CA ALA A 864 18.80 1.46 -27.01
C ALA A 864 20.17 2.13 -27.17
N ARG A 865 20.71 2.28 -28.38
CA ARG A 865 22.00 2.95 -28.57
C ARG A 865 22.02 4.39 -28.03
N GLY A 866 20.88 5.09 -27.93
CA GLY A 866 20.80 6.41 -27.32
C GLY A 866 20.72 6.40 -25.77
N ALA A 867 20.02 5.44 -25.19
CA ALA A 867 19.80 5.38 -23.75
C ALA A 867 20.74 4.40 -23.01
N LEU A 868 21.28 3.40 -23.67
CA LEU A 868 22.15 2.35 -23.10
C LEU A 868 23.65 2.72 -23.06
N THR A 869 24.10 3.72 -23.79
CA THR A 869 25.47 4.22 -23.67
C THR A 869 25.71 4.87 -22.30
N LEU A 870 24.65 5.28 -21.60
CA LEU A 870 24.70 5.78 -20.24
C LEU A 870 25.00 4.69 -19.18
N LEU A 871 24.74 3.43 -19.46
CA LEU A 871 24.75 2.34 -18.45
C LEU A 871 25.91 1.34 -18.62
N ALA A 872 26.64 1.37 -19.73
CA ALA A 872 27.70 0.42 -20.03
C ALA A 872 29.09 0.86 -19.51
N GLY A 873 29.20 1.19 -18.23
CA GLY A 873 30.55 1.34 -17.67
C GLY A 873 30.76 2.22 -16.47
N THR A 874 29.75 2.89 -15.96
CA THR A 874 29.89 3.70 -14.73
C THR A 874 28.61 3.65 -13.91
N ASP A 875 28.72 3.59 -12.57
CA ASP A 875 27.63 3.77 -11.61
C ASP A 875 27.14 5.23 -11.62
N LEU A 876 26.47 5.63 -12.72
CA LEU A 876 25.85 6.94 -12.84
C LEU A 876 24.45 6.89 -12.24
N ARG A 877 24.24 7.60 -11.13
CA ARG A 877 22.93 7.77 -10.51
C ARG A 877 22.52 9.22 -10.55
N PRO A 878 21.41 9.59 -11.23
CA PRO A 878 20.82 10.90 -11.04
C PRO A 878 20.30 10.97 -9.59
N THR A 879 20.76 11.96 -8.84
CA THR A 879 20.40 12.16 -7.42
C THR A 879 19.34 13.25 -7.24
N GLY A 880 18.92 13.87 -8.33
CA GLY A 880 17.88 14.88 -8.36
C GLY A 880 17.66 15.37 -9.78
N THR A 881 16.41 15.53 -10.18
CA THR A 881 16.01 16.13 -11.43
C THR A 881 15.11 17.32 -11.16
N ALA A 882 15.39 18.45 -11.82
CA ALA A 882 14.47 19.59 -11.90
C ALA A 882 14.38 20.00 -13.37
N PRO A 883 13.35 20.73 -13.82
CA PRO A 883 13.26 21.15 -15.21
C PRO A 883 14.57 21.83 -15.64
N GLY A 884 15.27 21.23 -16.60
CA GLY A 884 16.48 21.77 -17.22
C GLY A 884 17.82 21.29 -16.65
N TRP A 885 17.88 20.47 -15.60
CA TRP A 885 19.15 19.86 -15.14
C TRP A 885 18.99 18.54 -14.41
N ALA A 886 20.09 17.79 -14.28
CA ALA A 886 20.17 16.56 -13.52
C ALA A 886 21.50 16.50 -12.75
N ASP A 887 21.45 15.97 -11.52
CA ASP A 887 22.62 15.73 -10.66
C ASP A 887 23.06 14.26 -10.76
N PHE A 888 24.37 14.04 -10.79
CA PHE A 888 24.97 12.70 -10.84
C PHE A 888 25.99 12.54 -9.70
N VAL A 889 26.08 11.33 -9.16
CA VAL A 889 27.15 10.93 -8.24
C VAL A 889 28.15 10.07 -9.01
N LEU A 890 29.40 10.43 -8.98
CA LEU A 890 30.50 9.74 -9.65
C LEU A 890 31.61 9.43 -8.65
N ASP A 891 32.39 8.40 -8.94
CA ASP A 891 33.59 8.11 -8.13
C ASP A 891 34.57 9.29 -8.18
N ALA A 892 35.15 9.62 -7.02
CA ALA A 892 36.15 10.69 -6.94
C ALA A 892 37.37 10.36 -7.81
N GLY A 893 37.79 11.31 -8.62
CA GLY A 893 38.83 11.10 -9.62
C GLY A 893 38.33 10.72 -11.00
N THR A 894 37.03 10.42 -11.18
CA THR A 894 36.42 10.20 -12.51
C THR A 894 36.60 11.46 -13.37
N VAL A 895 37.00 11.27 -14.62
CA VAL A 895 37.16 12.38 -15.58
C VAL A 895 36.03 12.37 -16.57
N VAL A 896 35.22 13.43 -16.56
CA VAL A 896 34.18 13.62 -17.55
C VAL A 896 34.81 14.22 -18.80
N THR A 897 34.81 13.48 -19.90
CA THR A 897 35.53 13.82 -21.13
C THR A 897 34.63 14.47 -22.18
N SER A 898 33.35 14.11 -22.20
CA SER A 898 32.37 14.73 -23.13
C SER A 898 30.94 14.62 -22.60
N LEU A 899 30.03 15.37 -23.19
CA LEU A 899 28.60 15.32 -22.94
C LEU A 899 27.89 15.04 -24.27
N GLU A 900 27.01 14.04 -24.24
CA GLU A 900 26.22 13.70 -25.42
C GLU A 900 24.77 14.18 -25.24
N SER A 901 24.18 14.69 -26.32
CA SER A 901 22.82 15.19 -26.35
C SER A 901 22.12 14.84 -27.65
N ARG A 902 20.81 14.74 -27.62
CA ARG A 902 19.95 14.49 -28.77
C ARG A 902 18.85 15.55 -28.87
N PRO A 903 18.56 16.14 -30.04
CA PRO A 903 17.41 17.01 -30.22
C PRO A 903 16.08 16.32 -29.98
N LEU A 904 15.13 17.02 -29.35
CA LEU A 904 13.75 16.57 -29.12
C LEU A 904 12.75 17.01 -30.19
N GLY A 905 13.16 17.74 -31.24
CA GLY A 905 12.26 18.33 -32.23
C GLY A 905 12.81 18.38 -33.64
N ALA A 906 12.10 19.01 -34.58
CA ALA A 906 12.45 19.13 -35.98
C ALA A 906 13.69 20.04 -36.18
N GLU A 907 14.37 19.87 -37.28
CA GLU A 907 15.71 20.38 -37.62
C GLU A 907 15.93 21.93 -37.59
N ASP A 908 14.91 22.74 -37.24
CA ASP A 908 14.97 24.22 -37.31
C ASP A 908 15.01 24.95 -35.95
N GLU A 909 15.30 24.28 -34.84
CA GLU A 909 15.37 24.92 -33.51
C GLU A 909 16.80 25.37 -33.16
N PRO A 910 16.96 26.45 -32.32
CA PRO A 910 18.28 27.01 -32.01
C PRO A 910 19.17 25.99 -31.29
N ALA A 911 20.47 26.04 -31.56
CA ALA A 911 21.47 25.09 -31.08
C ALA A 911 21.35 24.81 -29.58
N SER A 912 20.94 23.62 -29.29
CA SER A 912 20.76 23.11 -27.92
C SER A 912 22.01 22.38 -27.47
N ARG A 913 22.38 22.48 -26.18
CA ARG A 913 23.58 21.83 -25.63
C ARG A 913 23.38 21.39 -24.20
N VAL A 914 24.19 20.44 -23.77
CA VAL A 914 24.34 20.04 -22.37
C VAL A 914 25.61 20.67 -21.81
N GLU A 915 25.55 21.24 -20.63
CA GLU A 915 26.69 21.85 -19.94
C GLU A 915 26.86 21.27 -18.54
N LEU A 916 28.10 21.04 -18.14
CA LEU A 916 28.41 20.76 -16.74
C LEU A 916 28.42 22.06 -15.93
N ILE A 917 27.87 22.03 -14.74
CA ILE A 917 27.86 23.12 -13.77
C ILE A 917 28.26 22.63 -12.38
N ASP A 918 28.69 23.55 -11.52
CA ASP A 918 28.99 23.20 -10.11
C ASP A 918 27.72 22.74 -9.38
N PRO A 919 27.69 21.53 -8.83
CA PRO A 919 26.53 21.00 -8.10
C PRO A 919 26.21 21.79 -6.82
N ALA A 920 27.18 22.54 -6.27
CA ALA A 920 26.99 23.39 -5.08
C ALA A 920 26.45 24.80 -5.44
N ALA A 921 26.22 25.11 -6.71
CA ALA A 921 25.74 26.42 -7.13
C ALA A 921 24.32 26.70 -6.59
N ALA A 922 24.15 27.92 -6.07
CA ALA A 922 22.85 28.36 -5.53
C ALA A 922 21.78 28.55 -6.60
N ASP A 923 22.19 28.91 -7.82
CA ASP A 923 21.31 29.06 -9.00
C ASP A 923 21.93 28.35 -10.21
N PRO A 924 21.50 27.11 -10.50
CA PRO A 924 22.01 26.35 -11.64
C PRO A 924 21.70 26.97 -13.00
N ALA A 925 20.71 27.86 -13.11
CA ALA A 925 20.31 28.45 -14.40
C ALA A 925 21.30 29.51 -14.87
N THR A 926 21.96 30.21 -13.95
CA THR A 926 22.89 31.33 -14.24
C THR A 926 24.37 30.99 -14.01
N THR A 927 24.66 29.81 -13.41
CA THR A 927 26.05 29.40 -13.12
C THR A 927 26.83 29.09 -14.38
N PRO A 928 28.08 29.57 -14.50
CA PRO A 928 28.93 29.21 -15.63
C PRO A 928 29.20 27.73 -15.75
N SER A 929 29.30 27.23 -16.98
CA SER A 929 29.65 25.82 -17.25
C SER A 929 31.11 25.53 -16.88
N LEU A 930 31.31 24.31 -16.37
CA LEU A 930 32.66 23.77 -16.11
C LEU A 930 33.30 23.34 -17.43
N SER A 931 34.62 23.53 -17.54
CA SER A 931 35.35 23.10 -18.73
C SER A 931 35.57 21.59 -18.76
N LEU A 932 35.47 20.98 -19.94
CA LEU A 932 35.82 19.59 -20.18
C LEU A 932 37.29 19.45 -20.68
N PRO A 933 37.99 18.39 -20.28
CA PRO A 933 37.59 17.33 -19.36
C PRO A 933 37.56 17.83 -17.90
N HIS A 934 36.54 17.38 -17.13
CA HIS A 934 36.35 17.76 -15.73
C HIS A 934 36.60 16.58 -14.82
N THR A 935 37.46 16.73 -13.81
CA THR A 935 37.72 15.69 -12.80
C THR A 935 36.80 15.91 -11.60
N VAL A 936 36.04 14.88 -11.25
CA VAL A 936 35.11 14.91 -10.13
C VAL A 936 35.87 15.02 -8.80
N PRO A 937 35.67 16.10 -8.01
CA PRO A 937 36.35 16.24 -6.73
C PRO A 937 35.73 15.30 -5.69
N SER A 938 36.53 14.89 -4.71
CA SER A 938 36.05 14.13 -3.55
C SER A 938 35.26 15.03 -2.61
N GLU A 939 34.09 14.63 -2.18
CA GLU A 939 33.29 15.33 -1.17
C GLU A 939 33.66 14.89 0.24
N ARG A 940 34.30 15.75 1.04
CA ARG A 940 34.55 15.55 2.49
C ARG A 940 35.05 14.15 2.88
N GLY A 941 35.98 13.59 2.10
CA GLY A 941 36.55 12.26 2.37
C GLY A 941 35.69 11.08 1.90
N ARG A 942 34.67 11.30 1.13
CA ARG A 942 33.90 10.24 0.45
C ARG A 942 34.58 9.83 -0.86
N PRO A 943 34.50 8.54 -1.25
CA PRO A 943 35.09 8.07 -2.50
C PRO A 943 34.31 8.55 -3.76
N THR A 944 33.19 9.24 -3.58
CA THR A 944 32.33 9.75 -4.65
C THR A 944 32.19 11.26 -4.57
N GLY A 945 31.94 11.90 -5.69
CA GLY A 945 31.65 13.34 -5.81
C GLY A 945 30.41 13.56 -6.69
N ARG A 946 29.87 14.79 -6.66
CA ARG A 946 28.69 15.14 -7.45
C ARG A 946 29.07 15.94 -8.68
N VAL A 947 28.31 15.77 -9.73
CA VAL A 947 28.35 16.55 -10.97
C VAL A 947 26.93 16.88 -11.39
N ARG A 948 26.69 18.13 -11.76
CA ARG A 948 25.40 18.59 -12.26
C ARG A 948 25.48 18.91 -13.74
N ALA A 949 24.53 18.42 -14.53
CA ALA A 949 24.40 18.75 -15.93
C ALA A 949 23.16 19.60 -16.18
N ARG A 950 23.30 20.68 -16.97
CA ARG A 950 22.22 21.59 -17.35
C ARG A 950 21.89 21.42 -18.83
N LEU A 951 20.61 21.33 -19.15
CA LEU A 951 20.11 21.37 -20.51
C LEU A 951 19.89 22.82 -20.94
N VAL A 952 20.40 23.14 -22.09
CA VAL A 952 20.24 24.46 -22.73
C VAL A 952 19.51 24.23 -24.06
N GLY A 953 18.22 24.56 -24.11
CA GLY A 953 17.36 24.35 -25.27
C GLY A 953 16.55 23.01 -25.19
N PRO A 954 15.76 22.69 -26.21
CA PRO A 954 14.90 21.51 -26.26
C PRO A 954 15.71 20.24 -26.58
N LEU A 955 16.49 19.76 -25.62
CA LEU A 955 17.30 18.53 -25.73
C LEU A 955 16.98 17.57 -24.62
N ALA A 956 17.04 16.27 -24.93
CA ALA A 956 17.22 15.24 -23.93
C ALA A 956 18.71 14.92 -23.77
N MET A 957 19.19 14.81 -22.53
CA MET A 957 20.54 14.36 -22.25
C MET A 957 20.63 12.86 -22.58
N THR A 958 21.54 12.48 -23.50
CA THR A 958 21.68 11.10 -23.96
C THR A 958 22.89 10.39 -23.39
N GLY A 959 23.89 11.11 -22.83
CA GLY A 959 25.05 10.47 -22.24
C GLY A 959 26.04 11.42 -21.58
N LEU A 960 26.75 10.87 -20.62
CA LEU A 960 27.92 11.45 -19.98
C LEU A 960 29.09 10.46 -20.18
N VAL A 961 30.07 10.84 -20.98
CA VAL A 961 31.22 9.96 -21.24
C VAL A 961 32.30 10.22 -20.20
N THR A 962 32.69 9.17 -19.49
CA THR A 962 33.66 9.24 -18.39
C THR A 962 34.85 8.31 -18.62
N GLN A 963 36.01 8.70 -18.09
CA GLN A 963 37.18 7.84 -17.97
C GLN A 963 37.60 7.75 -16.51
N GLN A 964 37.80 6.55 -15.99
CA GLN A 964 38.45 6.35 -14.70
C GLN A 964 39.97 6.48 -14.85
N ARG A 965 40.59 7.22 -13.97
CA ARG A 965 42.05 7.28 -13.84
C ARG A 965 42.59 6.22 -12.90
#